data_b21579c92cb2d32c59402d899c5e1040
#
_entry.id   b21579c92cb2d32c59402d899c5e1040
#
_cell.length_a   1.000
_cell.length_b   1.000
_cell.length_c   1.000
_cell.angle_alpha   90.00
_cell.angle_beta   90.00
_cell.angle_gamma   90.00
#
_symmetry.space_group_name_H-M   'P 1'
#
loop_
_entity.id
_entity.type
_entity.pdbx_description
1 polymer ?
#
loop_
_entity_poly.entity_id
_entity_poly.type
_entity_poly.pdbx_seq_one_letter_code
_entity_poly.pdbx_strand_id
1 'polypeptide(L)'
;MIDTRTNDAADLDEEEGPSLHESVSSLTGVSEGMAAALTKGLQIRTVGDLLLHYPRRYEDRTHFKPICDIRHGESVTISGKVVGVENVPTRSRVTLTKIAIDDRTGIAFLVFFNQWFLKKQFDKLRNQKIVAYGKASRSGRGGLDMTEVEWEPWEEDKDALAANRIVPIYPLTEGVMQARLRRAIFGALESHGDLLEETLPRRILAERNLPGRADALLQIHFPETEEQRLAAQRRFVFDEFFGLQLLLAARKRQADKTRGTVFAETDGPIAELKSVLPYPLTDAQARVIEELAVDMRSDKAMNRLVQGDVGAGKTVVAMAALLVAVRNGYQAALMAPTEILAEQHYLGIRRTMESLGVKASLLSGSLPAKEKRAALAAVASGETHIAVGTHALIQDDVAFHKLGLAVVDEQHRFGVMQRAALKQKGFAVDLLVMTATPIPRTLTLTVYGDLDVSIIDQLPPGRKPIKTHWKRGADRAQVYESLRRLLAEGRQAYVICSLIEENEKLQARAATELAAHLQAHVFTDYKVGLLHGQMKPADKEDIMTRFRDRELHLLVSTTVIEVGVDVPNASVIVIEDADRFGMAQLHQLRGRVGRGQTQSYCLLIGDPKTDDGASRLQTMAQTTDGFLIAEEDLKLRGPGDFYGTRQSGMQALPFIDVLRDVPVLKEARAEAFALLERDPKLALPEHAALKASVRARFKGMTGLAS
;
A
#
# COMPACT_ATOMS: atom_id res chain seq x y z
N MET A 1 -26.00 74.48 -25.62
CA MET A 1 -25.15 74.74 -24.43
C MET A 1 -25.47 73.61 -23.46
N ILE A 2 -24.69 72.57 -23.49
CA ILE A 2 -24.74 71.42 -22.50
C ILE A 2 -23.33 71.17 -22.09
N ASP A 3 -23.12 71.40 -20.81
CA ASP A 3 -21.84 71.41 -20.14
C ASP A 3 -21.45 69.91 -19.87
N THR A 4 -20.34 69.49 -20.45
CA THR A 4 -19.74 68.16 -20.20
C THR A 4 -18.69 68.29 -19.14
N ARG A 5 -19.04 67.95 -17.88
CA ARG A 5 -18.06 67.74 -16.82
C ARG A 5 -17.56 66.31 -16.90
N THR A 6 -16.33 66.21 -17.29
CA THR A 6 -15.51 64.98 -17.12
C THR A 6 -15.37 64.65 -15.65
N ASN A 7 -15.81 63.46 -15.28
CA ASN A 7 -15.59 62.89 -13.95
C ASN A 7 -14.29 62.08 -14.02
N ASP A 8 -13.20 62.67 -13.56
CA ASP A 8 -11.97 61.94 -13.28
C ASP A 8 -12.23 61.06 -12.03
N ALA A 9 -12.62 59.80 -12.27
CA ALA A 9 -12.52 58.78 -11.26
C ALA A 9 -11.05 58.36 -11.18
N ALA A 10 -10.38 58.78 -10.13
CA ALA A 10 -9.07 58.25 -9.77
C ALA A 10 -9.25 56.76 -9.48
N ASP A 11 -8.63 55.91 -10.32
CA ASP A 11 -8.35 54.52 -10.00
C ASP A 11 -7.45 54.54 -8.74
N LEU A 12 -8.08 54.29 -7.59
CA LEU A 12 -7.36 53.85 -6.41
C LEU A 12 -6.95 52.39 -6.72
N ASP A 13 -5.69 52.19 -7.11
CA ASP A 13 -5.02 50.91 -7.02
C ASP A 13 -5.16 50.47 -5.56
N GLU A 14 -6.15 49.65 -5.26
CA GLU A 14 -6.16 48.85 -4.05
C GLU A 14 -4.93 47.97 -4.16
N GLU A 15 -3.86 48.28 -3.44
CA GLU A 15 -2.74 47.38 -3.21
C GLU A 15 -3.34 46.12 -2.61
N GLU A 16 -3.51 45.08 -3.45
CA GLU A 16 -3.90 43.74 -2.96
C GLU A 16 -2.86 43.34 -1.91
N GLY A 17 -3.32 43.15 -0.67
CA GLY A 17 -2.46 42.73 0.43
C GLY A 17 -1.82 41.35 0.13
N PRO A 18 -0.81 40.95 0.89
CA PRO A 18 -0.08 39.72 0.65
C PRO A 18 -1.02 38.50 0.57
N SER A 19 -0.79 37.63 -0.41
CA SER A 19 -1.60 36.42 -0.66
C SER A 19 -0.73 35.17 -0.85
N LEU A 20 -1.14 34.03 -0.29
CA LEU A 20 -0.47 32.75 -0.52
C LEU A 20 -0.48 32.29 -1.98
N HIS A 21 -1.35 32.88 -2.82
CA HIS A 21 -1.44 32.59 -4.26
C HIS A 21 -0.54 33.46 -5.12
N GLU A 22 0.15 34.41 -4.54
CA GLU A 22 1.16 35.21 -5.24
C GLU A 22 2.26 34.34 -5.84
N SER A 23 2.85 34.80 -6.94
CA SER A 23 4.01 34.16 -7.55
C SER A 23 5.18 34.10 -6.56
N VAL A 24 5.90 32.99 -6.53
CA VAL A 24 7.13 32.88 -5.73
C VAL A 24 8.17 33.95 -6.09
N SER A 25 8.09 34.59 -7.26
CA SER A 25 8.96 35.65 -7.68
C SER A 25 8.70 36.99 -6.97
N SER A 26 7.55 37.19 -6.29
CA SER A 26 7.26 38.39 -5.50
C SER A 26 8.10 38.46 -4.22
N LEU A 27 8.65 37.33 -3.77
CA LEU A 27 9.42 37.24 -2.52
C LEU A 27 10.79 37.92 -2.67
N THR A 28 11.13 38.73 -1.68
CA THR A 28 12.46 39.35 -1.58
C THR A 28 13.56 38.29 -1.56
N GLY A 29 14.54 38.39 -2.46
CA GLY A 29 15.65 37.44 -2.57
C GLY A 29 15.42 36.28 -3.52
N VAL A 30 14.25 36.17 -4.15
CA VAL A 30 13.95 35.22 -5.22
C VAL A 30 14.10 35.90 -6.57
N SER A 31 15.16 35.59 -7.33
CA SER A 31 15.34 36.09 -8.69
C SER A 31 14.43 35.37 -9.68
N GLU A 32 14.13 35.99 -10.83
CA GLU A 32 13.36 35.35 -11.92
C GLU A 32 13.95 34.02 -12.36
N GLY A 33 15.27 33.91 -12.44
CA GLY A 33 15.95 32.66 -12.77
C GLY A 33 15.74 31.56 -11.70
N MET A 34 15.71 31.92 -10.41
CA MET A 34 15.40 31.01 -9.32
C MET A 34 13.92 30.61 -9.37
N ALA A 35 13.00 31.53 -9.57
CA ALA A 35 11.57 31.24 -9.67
C ALA A 35 11.26 30.31 -10.86
N ALA A 36 11.91 30.51 -12.01
CA ALA A 36 11.82 29.64 -13.17
C ALA A 36 12.35 28.22 -12.88
N ALA A 37 13.50 28.12 -12.18
CA ALA A 37 14.06 26.83 -11.78
C ALA A 37 13.15 26.09 -10.79
N LEU A 38 12.59 26.77 -9.79
CA LEU A 38 11.64 26.23 -8.83
C LEU A 38 10.36 25.71 -9.52
N THR A 39 9.81 26.50 -10.45
CA THR A 39 8.62 26.13 -11.22
C THR A 39 8.87 24.89 -12.10
N LYS A 40 10.00 24.87 -12.83
CA LYS A 40 10.32 23.80 -13.78
C LYS A 40 10.71 22.49 -13.09
N GLY A 41 11.53 22.57 -12.03
CA GLY A 41 12.11 21.40 -11.39
C GLY A 41 11.34 20.85 -10.20
N LEU A 42 10.66 21.72 -9.44
CA LEU A 42 9.95 21.36 -8.20
C LEU A 42 8.45 21.66 -8.24
N GLN A 43 7.94 22.23 -9.35
CA GLN A 43 6.54 22.64 -9.53
C GLN A 43 6.07 23.70 -8.50
N ILE A 44 6.99 24.45 -7.91
CA ILE A 44 6.72 25.53 -6.96
C ILE A 44 6.44 26.80 -7.77
N ARG A 45 5.22 27.30 -7.74
CA ARG A 45 4.76 28.47 -8.49
C ARG A 45 4.37 29.63 -7.59
N THR A 46 3.77 29.32 -6.45
CA THR A 46 3.21 30.30 -5.51
C THR A 46 4.00 30.30 -4.19
N VAL A 47 3.78 31.34 -3.40
CA VAL A 47 4.30 31.43 -2.02
C VAL A 47 3.77 30.24 -1.19
N GLY A 48 2.50 29.89 -1.35
CA GLY A 48 1.91 28.74 -0.70
C GLY A 48 2.59 27.42 -1.08
N ASP A 49 2.93 27.21 -2.36
CA ASP A 49 3.68 26.02 -2.79
C ASP A 49 5.07 25.97 -2.14
N LEU A 50 5.73 27.12 -2.01
CA LEU A 50 7.04 27.21 -1.38
C LEU A 50 6.99 26.86 0.11
N LEU A 51 5.99 27.33 0.83
CA LEU A 51 5.78 27.01 2.25
C LEU A 51 5.41 25.52 2.49
N LEU A 52 4.84 24.85 1.49
CA LEU A 52 4.54 23.40 1.54
C LEU A 52 5.70 22.54 1.01
N HIS A 53 6.82 23.14 0.61
CA HIS A 53 8.01 22.41 0.21
C HIS A 53 8.80 21.97 1.43
N TYR A 54 8.43 20.83 2.00
CA TYR A 54 8.98 20.34 3.26
C TYR A 54 10.43 19.83 3.16
N PRO A 55 11.22 19.97 4.25
CA PRO A 55 12.55 19.39 4.33
C PRO A 55 12.52 17.87 4.15
N ARG A 56 13.50 17.33 3.42
CA ARG A 56 13.72 15.89 3.27
C ARG A 56 14.33 15.28 4.54
N ARG A 57 15.22 16.02 5.22
CA ARG A 57 15.91 15.65 6.45
C ARG A 57 16.37 16.89 7.19
N TYR A 58 16.90 16.68 8.39
CA TYR A 58 17.48 17.73 9.21
C TYR A 58 18.90 17.39 9.61
N GLU A 59 19.72 18.41 9.76
CA GLU A 59 21.09 18.33 10.28
C GLU A 59 21.15 19.09 11.59
N ASP A 60 21.48 18.40 12.68
CA ASP A 60 21.79 19.06 13.93
C ASP A 60 23.21 19.68 13.81
N ARG A 61 23.24 21.03 13.73
CA ARG A 61 24.49 21.81 13.70
C ARG A 61 24.72 22.54 15.01
N THR A 62 23.97 22.22 16.06
CA THR A 62 24.22 22.75 17.42
C THR A 62 25.50 22.14 18.00
N HIS A 63 25.81 20.88 17.62
CA HIS A 63 26.97 20.15 18.10
C HIS A 63 27.58 19.34 16.94
N PHE A 64 28.67 19.85 16.33
CA PHE A 64 29.47 19.05 15.42
C PHE A 64 30.27 18.00 16.19
N LYS A 65 30.16 16.76 15.79
CA LYS A 65 30.91 15.69 16.41
C LYS A 65 32.37 15.75 15.96
N PRO A 66 33.38 15.76 16.88
CA PRO A 66 34.78 15.68 16.51
C PRO A 66 35.07 14.40 15.73
N ILE A 67 35.90 14.51 14.69
CA ILE A 67 36.24 13.37 13.80
C ILE A 67 36.84 12.20 14.61
N CYS A 68 37.60 12.48 15.66
CA CYS A 68 38.18 11.44 16.51
C CYS A 68 37.14 10.60 17.27
N ASP A 69 35.97 11.12 17.56
CA ASP A 69 34.89 10.48 18.37
C ASP A 69 33.89 9.72 17.54
N ILE A 70 34.02 9.73 16.20
CA ILE A 70 33.04 9.09 15.29
C ILE A 70 33.24 7.56 15.29
N ARG A 71 32.14 6.84 15.41
CA ARG A 71 32.10 5.37 15.38
C ARG A 71 31.76 4.83 14.01
N HIS A 72 32.19 3.58 13.74
CA HIS A 72 31.82 2.87 12.51
C HIS A 72 30.31 2.66 12.40
N GLY A 73 29.72 2.94 11.22
CA GLY A 73 28.31 2.79 10.94
C GLY A 73 27.44 3.97 11.36
N GLU A 74 27.99 4.98 12.02
CA GLU A 74 27.26 6.16 12.49
C GLU A 74 27.03 7.16 11.36
N SER A 75 25.82 7.71 11.27
CA SER A 75 25.48 8.83 10.39
C SER A 75 25.67 10.13 11.16
N VAL A 76 26.59 10.99 10.71
CA VAL A 76 27.03 12.18 11.47
C VAL A 76 27.22 13.39 10.57
N THR A 77 27.06 14.57 11.17
CA THR A 77 27.46 15.84 10.58
C THR A 77 28.83 16.25 11.13
N ILE A 78 29.77 16.51 10.24
CA ILE A 78 31.10 17.03 10.58
C ILE A 78 31.35 18.39 9.93
N SER A 79 32.24 19.19 10.52
CA SER A 79 32.73 20.41 9.88
C SER A 79 34.26 20.44 9.94
N GLY A 80 34.88 20.81 8.85
CA GLY A 80 36.33 20.88 8.79
C GLY A 80 36.86 21.55 7.54
N LYS A 81 38.17 21.77 7.46
CA LYS A 81 38.83 22.37 6.31
C LYS A 81 39.15 21.31 5.26
N VAL A 82 38.96 21.61 3.99
CA VAL A 82 39.36 20.78 2.89
C VAL A 82 40.91 20.82 2.77
N VAL A 83 41.56 19.70 3.09
CA VAL A 83 43.03 19.60 3.08
C VAL A 83 43.57 18.79 1.89
N GLY A 84 42.73 17.97 1.25
CA GLY A 84 43.17 17.16 0.11
C GLY A 84 42.02 16.77 -0.79
N VAL A 85 42.30 16.60 -2.09
CA VAL A 85 41.30 16.12 -3.08
C VAL A 85 42.01 15.21 -4.09
N GLU A 86 41.55 13.98 -4.25
CA GLU A 86 42.12 13.04 -5.20
C GLU A 86 41.04 12.21 -5.92
N ASN A 87 41.36 11.81 -7.17
CA ASN A 87 40.59 10.83 -7.90
C ASN A 87 41.35 9.50 -7.92
N VAL A 88 40.79 8.45 -7.35
CA VAL A 88 41.40 7.13 -7.25
C VAL A 88 40.68 6.16 -8.21
N PRO A 89 41.32 5.69 -9.27
CA PRO A 89 40.75 4.66 -10.14
C PRO A 89 40.69 3.32 -9.41
N THR A 90 39.55 2.61 -9.52
CA THR A 90 39.40 1.27 -8.96
C THR A 90 39.57 0.19 -10.03
N ARG A 91 39.85 -1.06 -9.62
CA ARG A 91 39.93 -2.21 -10.53
C ARG A 91 38.61 -2.53 -11.25
N SER A 92 37.48 -2.04 -10.75
CA SER A 92 36.12 -2.25 -11.28
C SER A 92 35.65 -1.15 -12.26
N ARG A 93 36.54 -0.32 -12.80
CA ARG A 93 36.25 0.84 -13.67
C ARG A 93 35.40 1.94 -13.00
N VAL A 94 35.23 1.93 -11.68
CA VAL A 94 34.59 2.98 -10.89
C VAL A 94 35.67 3.98 -10.46
N THR A 95 35.44 5.28 -10.68
CA THR A 95 36.32 6.34 -10.18
C THR A 95 35.81 6.77 -8.80
N LEU A 96 36.70 6.72 -7.78
CA LEU A 96 36.41 7.26 -6.45
C LEU A 96 37.01 8.66 -6.36
N THR A 97 36.22 9.66 -6.04
CA THR A 97 36.68 10.98 -5.63
C THR A 97 36.76 11.00 -4.12
N LYS A 98 37.96 11.15 -3.57
CA LYS A 98 38.19 11.26 -2.12
C LYS A 98 38.59 12.69 -1.76
N ILE A 99 37.89 13.23 -0.76
CA ILE A 99 38.14 14.59 -0.26
C ILE A 99 38.45 14.48 1.21
N ALA A 100 39.65 14.91 1.56
CA ALA A 100 40.15 14.90 2.93
C ALA A 100 39.72 16.18 3.66
N ILE A 101 39.05 16.02 4.79
CA ILE A 101 38.62 17.12 5.68
C ILE A 101 39.29 16.95 7.03
N ASP A 102 39.83 18.04 7.56
CA ASP A 102 40.50 18.14 8.85
C ASP A 102 39.74 19.11 9.76
N ASP A 103 39.33 18.65 10.94
CA ASP A 103 38.68 19.44 11.99
C ASP A 103 39.65 19.76 13.16
N ARG A 104 40.92 19.45 13.03
CA ARG A 104 42.01 19.50 14.04
C ARG A 104 41.95 18.37 15.08
N THR A 105 40.94 17.53 15.10
CA THR A 105 40.84 16.32 15.97
C THR A 105 41.15 15.06 15.18
N GLY A 106 41.01 15.12 13.84
CA GLY A 106 41.29 14.00 12.95
C GLY A 106 41.02 14.36 11.49
N ILE A 107 41.26 13.38 10.61
CA ILE A 107 41.00 13.51 9.18
C ILE A 107 39.92 12.50 8.79
N ALA A 108 38.85 12.99 8.13
CA ALA A 108 37.84 12.18 7.48
C ALA A 108 37.92 12.30 5.96
N PHE A 109 37.66 11.22 5.24
CA PHE A 109 37.61 11.17 3.79
C PHE A 109 36.19 11.06 3.31
N LEU A 110 35.69 12.07 2.61
CA LEU A 110 34.42 12.01 1.90
C LEU A 110 34.59 11.23 0.61
N VAL A 111 33.83 10.18 0.40
CA VAL A 111 33.98 9.25 -0.72
C VAL A 111 32.77 9.35 -1.66
N PHE A 112 33.02 9.76 -2.91
CA PHE A 112 32.03 9.88 -3.96
C PHE A 112 32.32 8.88 -5.08
N PHE A 113 31.29 8.16 -5.54
CA PHE A 113 31.39 7.17 -6.60
C PHE A 113 31.03 7.80 -7.95
N ASN A 114 31.89 7.64 -8.96
CA ASN A 114 31.70 8.14 -10.34
C ASN A 114 31.45 9.67 -10.46
N GLN A 115 31.88 10.46 -9.48
CA GLN A 115 31.71 11.92 -9.46
C GLN A 115 33.06 12.65 -9.61
N TRP A 116 33.84 12.30 -10.64
CA TRP A 116 35.16 12.84 -10.89
C TRP A 116 35.19 14.37 -11.06
N PHE A 117 34.08 15.00 -11.49
CA PHE A 117 33.94 16.43 -11.65
C PHE A 117 34.02 17.20 -10.32
N LEU A 118 33.70 16.57 -9.20
CA LEU A 118 33.83 17.17 -7.87
C LEU A 118 35.25 17.59 -7.54
N LYS A 119 36.25 16.92 -8.09
CA LYS A 119 37.65 17.31 -7.88
C LYS A 119 37.87 18.78 -8.21
N LYS A 120 37.41 19.25 -9.39
CA LYS A 120 37.57 20.66 -9.82
C LYS A 120 36.82 21.65 -8.90
N GLN A 121 35.71 21.20 -8.32
CA GLN A 121 34.91 21.99 -7.40
C GLN A 121 35.60 22.14 -6.04
N PHE A 122 36.10 21.03 -5.47
CA PHE A 122 36.75 21.02 -4.18
C PHE A 122 38.18 21.58 -4.22
N ASP A 123 38.89 21.52 -5.35
CA ASP A 123 40.18 22.21 -5.52
C ASP A 123 40.03 23.73 -5.33
N LYS A 124 38.87 24.33 -5.66
CA LYS A 124 38.58 25.75 -5.38
C LYS A 124 38.26 26.02 -3.90
N LEU A 125 37.88 24.99 -3.15
CA LEU A 125 37.53 25.08 -1.75
C LEU A 125 38.68 24.65 -0.81
N ARG A 126 39.89 24.45 -1.34
CA ARG A 126 41.07 24.14 -0.51
C ARG A 126 41.24 25.17 0.59
N ASN A 127 41.53 24.71 1.79
CA ASN A 127 41.64 25.49 3.02
C ASN A 127 40.37 26.23 3.47
N GLN A 128 39.26 26.06 2.77
CA GLN A 128 37.97 26.56 3.22
C GLN A 128 37.29 25.51 4.10
N LYS A 129 36.49 25.97 5.05
CA LYS A 129 35.71 25.12 5.92
C LYS A 129 34.45 24.69 5.17
N ILE A 130 34.06 23.43 5.31
CA ILE A 130 32.80 22.87 4.79
C ILE A 130 32.09 22.09 5.89
N VAL A 131 30.80 21.85 5.69
CA VAL A 131 29.98 20.94 6.45
C VAL A 131 29.70 19.75 5.57
N ALA A 132 29.79 18.55 6.13
CA ALA A 132 29.48 17.32 5.44
C ALA A 132 28.68 16.39 6.37
N TYR A 133 27.60 15.85 5.85
CA TYR A 133 26.80 14.79 6.47
C TYR A 133 27.02 13.50 5.69
N GLY A 134 27.16 12.37 6.39
CA GLY A 134 27.33 11.07 5.73
C GLY A 134 27.43 9.93 6.72
N LYS A 135 27.46 8.71 6.19
CA LYS A 135 27.62 7.49 6.97
C LYS A 135 29.10 7.15 7.12
N ALA A 136 29.57 7.08 8.36
CA ALA A 136 30.97 6.86 8.68
C ALA A 136 31.33 5.36 8.61
N SER A 137 32.47 5.06 7.99
CA SER A 137 33.06 3.71 7.92
C SER A 137 34.54 3.78 8.23
N ARG A 138 35.05 2.96 9.15
CA ARG A 138 36.50 2.87 9.39
C ARG A 138 37.14 1.96 8.37
N SER A 139 38.02 2.50 7.58
CA SER A 139 38.82 1.74 6.63
C SER A 139 39.90 0.93 7.38
N GLY A 140 40.26 -0.27 6.86
CA GLY A 140 41.25 -1.16 7.48
C GLY A 140 42.70 -0.57 7.61
N ARG A 141 42.92 0.65 7.13
CA ARG A 141 44.19 1.42 7.29
C ARG A 141 44.10 2.56 8.32
N GLY A 142 43.06 2.56 9.17
CA GLY A 142 42.92 3.51 10.26
C GLY A 142 42.29 4.87 9.87
N GLY A 143 41.87 5.08 8.62
CA GLY A 143 41.18 6.28 8.17
C GLY A 143 39.68 6.19 8.39
N LEU A 144 39.00 7.33 8.56
CA LEU A 144 37.55 7.45 8.58
C LEU A 144 37.07 7.82 7.19
N ASP A 145 36.42 6.88 6.47
CA ASP A 145 35.75 7.13 5.20
C ASP A 145 34.27 7.46 5.49
N MET A 146 33.71 8.47 4.80
CA MET A 146 32.29 8.78 4.83
C MET A 146 31.69 8.54 3.45
N THR A 147 30.60 7.80 3.40
CA THR A 147 29.82 7.49 2.19
C THR A 147 28.43 8.13 2.26
N GLU A 148 27.70 8.14 1.14
CA GLU A 148 26.39 8.80 1.05
C GLU A 148 26.46 10.27 1.47
N VAL A 149 27.51 10.96 1.00
CA VAL A 149 27.89 12.28 1.51
C VAL A 149 27.06 13.37 0.83
N GLU A 150 26.43 14.19 1.65
CA GLU A 150 25.92 15.52 1.27
C GLU A 150 26.82 16.58 1.92
N TRP A 151 27.14 17.64 1.20
CA TRP A 151 28.07 18.65 1.68
C TRP A 151 27.65 20.05 1.21
N GLU A 152 28.08 21.09 1.95
CA GLU A 152 27.94 22.49 1.56
C GLU A 152 29.16 23.31 2.08
N PRO A 153 29.53 24.42 1.41
CA PRO A 153 30.51 25.34 1.94
C PRO A 153 30.05 25.94 3.28
N TRP A 154 30.97 26.09 4.22
CA TRP A 154 30.71 26.82 5.47
C TRP A 154 30.73 28.33 5.19
N GLU A 155 29.59 28.98 5.29
CA GLU A 155 29.46 30.43 5.15
C GLU A 155 29.25 31.06 6.54
N GLU A 156 30.31 31.49 7.19
CA GLU A 156 30.28 32.00 8.60
C GLU A 156 29.42 33.27 8.79
N ASP A 157 29.28 34.11 7.74
CA ASP A 157 28.61 35.43 7.85
C ASP A 157 27.34 35.57 7.01
N LYS A 158 26.95 34.59 6.23
CA LYS A 158 25.89 34.76 5.23
C LYS A 158 24.61 33.94 5.46
N ASP A 159 24.64 32.92 6.30
CA ASP A 159 23.46 32.12 6.59
C ASP A 159 23.23 31.95 8.10
N ALA A 160 22.73 33.02 8.73
CA ALA A 160 22.30 33.01 10.13
C ALA A 160 21.26 31.91 10.42
N LEU A 161 20.59 31.40 9.39
CA LEU A 161 19.59 30.33 9.46
C LEU A 161 20.23 28.94 9.48
N ALA A 162 21.54 28.78 9.31
CA ALA A 162 22.25 27.52 9.30
C ALA A 162 23.29 27.35 10.39
N ALA A 163 23.55 28.39 11.18
CA ALA A 163 24.54 28.36 12.24
C ALA A 163 23.91 28.00 13.60
N ASN A 164 24.51 27.06 14.30
CA ASN A 164 24.19 26.71 15.69
C ASN A 164 22.70 26.36 15.94
N ARG A 165 22.07 25.61 15.03
CA ARG A 165 20.67 25.15 15.09
C ARG A 165 20.46 23.86 14.34
N ILE A 166 19.24 23.33 14.43
CA ILE A 166 18.78 22.23 13.59
C ILE A 166 18.42 22.81 12.22
N VAL A 167 19.13 22.37 11.17
CA VAL A 167 19.06 22.94 9.82
C VAL A 167 18.24 22.07 8.90
N PRO A 168 17.21 22.59 8.22
CA PRO A 168 16.45 21.86 7.24
C PRO A 168 17.26 21.66 5.94
N ILE A 169 17.17 20.47 5.37
CA ILE A 169 17.74 20.14 4.07
C ILE A 169 16.57 19.79 3.11
N TYR A 170 16.45 20.61 2.08
CA TYR A 170 15.36 20.51 1.10
C TYR A 170 15.76 19.71 -0.14
N PRO A 171 14.81 19.03 -0.80
CA PRO A 171 14.99 18.60 -2.18
C PRO A 171 15.33 19.79 -3.06
N LEU A 172 16.35 19.68 -3.89
CA LEU A 172 16.79 20.76 -4.79
C LEU A 172 16.54 20.44 -6.26
N THR A 173 16.62 21.47 -7.06
CA THR A 173 16.70 21.40 -8.53
C THR A 173 17.93 22.14 -9.04
N GLU A 174 18.31 21.89 -10.28
CA GLU A 174 19.44 22.54 -10.92
C GLU A 174 19.33 24.08 -10.86
N GLY A 175 20.40 24.75 -10.43
CA GLY A 175 20.45 26.21 -10.29
C GLY A 175 19.95 26.77 -8.96
N VAL A 176 19.42 25.95 -8.05
CA VAL A 176 18.96 26.37 -6.71
C VAL A 176 19.90 25.81 -5.63
N MET A 177 20.33 26.68 -4.71
CA MET A 177 21.20 26.32 -3.58
C MET A 177 20.40 26.29 -2.28
N GLN A 178 20.79 25.39 -1.33
CA GLN A 178 20.14 25.23 -0.01
C GLN A 178 19.98 26.56 0.74
N ALA A 179 21.07 27.34 0.84
CA ALA A 179 21.07 28.60 1.58
C ALA A 179 20.08 29.64 0.99
N ARG A 180 19.97 29.69 -0.34
CA ARG A 180 19.00 30.60 -1.00
C ARG A 180 17.57 30.14 -0.79
N LEU A 181 17.32 28.81 -0.89
CA LEU A 181 15.98 28.26 -0.68
C LEU A 181 15.53 28.45 0.78
N ARG A 182 16.41 28.20 1.75
CA ARG A 182 16.13 28.47 3.18
C ARG A 182 15.74 29.93 3.42
N ARG A 183 16.50 30.88 2.86
CA ARG A 183 16.18 32.33 2.99
C ARG A 183 14.86 32.69 2.35
N ALA A 184 14.55 32.15 1.17
CA ALA A 184 13.26 32.37 0.52
C ALA A 184 12.09 31.85 1.35
N ILE A 185 12.22 30.63 1.92
CA ILE A 185 11.18 30.04 2.80
C ILE A 185 11.05 30.86 4.09
N PHE A 186 12.16 31.30 4.69
CA PHE A 186 12.13 32.11 5.90
C PHE A 186 11.43 33.46 5.64
N GLY A 187 11.81 34.17 4.58
CA GLY A 187 11.15 35.42 4.18
C GLY A 187 9.65 35.22 3.85
N ALA A 188 9.28 34.09 3.24
CA ALA A 188 7.89 33.76 3.01
C ALA A 188 7.10 33.53 4.33
N LEU A 189 7.71 32.89 5.33
CA LEU A 189 7.11 32.71 6.65
C LEU A 189 6.95 34.05 7.39
N GLU A 190 7.95 34.94 7.32
CA GLU A 190 7.88 36.26 7.95
C GLU A 190 6.80 37.15 7.34
N SER A 191 6.65 37.11 6.00
CA SER A 191 5.72 38.02 5.28
C SER A 191 4.31 37.45 5.11
N HIS A 192 4.14 36.13 5.11
CA HIS A 192 2.86 35.46 4.79
C HIS A 192 2.41 34.45 5.86
N GLY A 193 3.17 34.30 6.95
CA GLY A 193 2.84 33.33 8.02
C GLY A 193 1.47 33.58 8.67
N ASP A 194 1.11 34.85 8.85
CA ASP A 194 -0.17 35.25 9.44
C ASP A 194 -1.39 34.96 8.54
N LEU A 195 -1.16 34.72 7.24
CA LEU A 195 -2.21 34.33 6.29
C LEU A 195 -2.56 32.83 6.35
N LEU A 196 -1.82 32.08 7.14
CA LEU A 196 -2.06 30.64 7.29
C LEU A 196 -3.25 30.38 8.23
N GLU A 197 -4.39 30.16 7.61
CA GLU A 197 -5.63 29.89 8.34
C GLU A 197 -5.53 28.57 9.12
N GLU A 198 -5.93 28.60 10.41
CA GLU A 198 -6.04 27.37 11.22
C GLU A 198 -7.24 26.55 10.75
N THR A 199 -6.97 25.30 10.35
CA THR A 199 -7.99 24.40 9.84
C THR A 199 -8.58 23.47 10.89
N LEU A 200 -7.85 23.20 11.98
CA LEU A 200 -8.35 22.34 13.04
C LEU A 200 -9.15 23.13 14.08
N PRO A 201 -10.28 22.60 14.55
CA PRO A 201 -10.99 23.20 15.67
C PRO A 201 -10.10 23.31 16.93
N ARG A 202 -10.21 24.44 17.66
CA ARG A 202 -9.42 24.73 18.85
C ARG A 202 -9.48 23.61 19.90
N ARG A 203 -10.63 22.96 20.03
CA ARG A 203 -10.81 21.80 20.92
C ARG A 203 -9.83 20.67 20.59
N ILE A 204 -9.71 20.32 19.30
CA ILE A 204 -8.84 19.22 18.85
C ILE A 204 -7.38 19.57 19.13
N LEU A 205 -6.97 20.82 18.86
CA LEU A 205 -5.62 21.30 19.18
C LEU A 205 -5.29 21.11 20.66
N ALA A 206 -6.18 21.52 21.54
CA ALA A 206 -5.99 21.43 22.97
C ALA A 206 -5.99 19.98 23.50
N GLU A 207 -7.00 19.18 23.10
CA GLU A 207 -7.15 17.79 23.58
C GLU A 207 -6.04 16.87 23.07
N ARG A 208 -5.49 17.14 21.88
CA ARG A 208 -4.41 16.34 21.27
C ARG A 208 -3.01 16.93 21.44
N ASN A 209 -2.92 18.05 22.17
CA ASN A 209 -1.66 18.77 22.37
C ASN A 209 -0.91 19.01 21.07
N LEU A 210 -1.59 19.60 20.08
CA LEU A 210 -1.06 19.92 18.77
C LEU A 210 -0.75 21.43 18.69
N PRO A 211 0.40 21.83 18.11
CA PRO A 211 0.70 23.24 17.85
C PRO A 211 -0.26 23.83 16.81
N GLY A 212 -0.45 25.15 16.83
CA GLY A 212 -1.14 25.90 15.80
C GLY A 212 -0.48 25.72 14.45
N ARG A 213 -1.23 25.92 13.34
CA ARG A 213 -0.73 25.65 11.99
C ARG A 213 0.46 26.52 11.61
N ALA A 214 0.43 27.82 11.94
CA ALA A 214 1.53 28.75 11.67
C ALA A 214 2.79 28.36 12.47
N ASP A 215 2.64 28.08 13.77
CA ASP A 215 3.75 27.63 14.61
C ASP A 215 4.32 26.30 14.12
N ALA A 216 3.46 25.35 13.78
CA ALA A 216 3.91 24.07 13.24
C ALA A 216 4.69 24.24 11.94
N LEU A 217 4.25 25.17 11.06
CA LEU A 217 4.96 25.43 9.81
C LEU A 217 6.32 26.08 10.06
N LEU A 218 6.41 27.00 11.00
CA LEU A 218 7.67 27.58 11.43
C LEU A 218 8.63 26.51 11.97
N GLN A 219 8.13 25.65 12.87
CA GLN A 219 8.94 24.62 13.50
C GLN A 219 9.29 23.44 12.58
N ILE A 220 8.53 23.16 11.52
CA ILE A 220 8.92 22.16 10.53
C ILE A 220 10.04 22.68 9.62
N HIS A 221 10.09 23.99 9.36
CA HIS A 221 11.13 24.61 8.55
C HIS A 221 12.34 25.07 9.37
N PHE A 222 12.14 25.62 10.55
CA PHE A 222 13.18 26.23 11.39
C PHE A 222 13.01 25.83 12.87
N PRO A 223 13.16 24.54 13.18
CA PRO A 223 12.97 24.08 14.56
C PRO A 223 14.06 24.62 15.48
N GLU A 224 13.65 25.03 16.67
CA GLU A 224 14.57 25.45 17.74
C GLU A 224 15.07 24.23 18.51
N THR A 225 14.19 23.25 18.71
CA THR A 225 14.50 22.00 19.42
C THR A 225 13.96 20.79 18.64
N GLU A 226 14.52 19.62 18.92
CA GLU A 226 14.04 18.36 18.34
C GLU A 226 12.59 18.05 18.77
N GLU A 227 12.21 18.44 20.00
CA GLU A 227 10.85 18.25 20.50
C GLU A 227 9.82 19.07 19.70
N GLN A 228 10.13 20.33 19.43
CA GLN A 228 9.27 21.22 18.63
C GLN A 228 9.16 20.71 17.20
N ARG A 229 10.27 20.24 16.61
CA ARG A 229 10.27 19.62 15.28
C ARG A 229 9.35 18.41 15.22
N LEU A 230 9.43 17.50 16.20
CA LEU A 230 8.59 16.31 16.29
C LEU A 230 7.10 16.67 16.51
N ALA A 231 6.81 17.67 17.35
CA ALA A 231 5.46 18.17 17.55
C ALA A 231 4.87 18.76 16.27
N ALA A 232 5.65 19.55 15.51
CA ALA A 232 5.25 20.09 14.23
C ALA A 232 5.01 18.97 13.19
N GLN A 233 5.90 17.98 13.13
CA GLN A 233 5.73 16.81 12.28
C GLN A 233 4.44 16.06 12.61
N ARG A 234 4.18 15.78 13.92
CA ARG A 234 2.96 15.11 14.39
C ARG A 234 1.70 15.90 14.00
N ARG A 235 1.76 17.25 14.05
CA ARG A 235 0.65 18.11 13.63
C ARG A 235 0.29 17.90 12.17
N PHE A 236 1.24 17.94 11.24
CA PHE A 236 0.97 17.75 9.82
C PHE A 236 0.56 16.32 9.47
N VAL A 237 1.12 15.32 10.14
CA VAL A 237 0.69 13.92 10.03
C VAL A 237 -0.78 13.78 10.48
N PHE A 238 -1.15 14.43 11.60
CA PHE A 238 -2.53 14.43 12.07
C PHE A 238 -3.47 15.12 11.08
N ASP A 239 -3.11 16.30 10.54
CA ASP A 239 -3.91 17.03 9.55
C ASP A 239 -4.21 16.17 8.32
N GLU A 240 -3.20 15.46 7.83
CA GLU A 240 -3.34 14.61 6.66
C GLU A 240 -4.30 13.46 6.91
N PHE A 241 -4.09 12.74 8.02
CA PHE A 241 -4.97 11.63 8.39
C PHE A 241 -6.38 12.10 8.75
N PHE A 242 -6.52 13.23 9.43
CA PHE A 242 -7.81 13.76 9.85
C PHE A 242 -8.66 14.15 8.65
N GLY A 243 -8.09 14.85 7.67
CA GLY A 243 -8.79 15.19 6.43
C GLY A 243 -9.27 13.95 5.67
N LEU A 244 -8.42 12.93 5.54
CA LEU A 244 -8.79 11.65 4.93
C LEU A 244 -9.90 10.95 5.73
N GLN A 245 -9.78 10.88 7.05
CA GLN A 245 -10.76 10.21 7.91
C GLN A 245 -12.10 10.95 7.94
N LEU A 246 -12.12 12.26 7.84
CA LEU A 246 -13.37 13.03 7.68
C LEU A 246 -14.10 12.66 6.38
N LEU A 247 -13.37 12.53 5.27
CA LEU A 247 -13.96 12.12 4.02
C LEU A 247 -14.56 10.70 4.11
N LEU A 248 -13.81 9.77 4.71
CA LEU A 248 -14.25 8.38 4.89
C LEU A 248 -15.45 8.29 5.83
N ALA A 249 -15.43 9.03 6.93
CA ALA A 249 -16.55 9.10 7.88
C ALA A 249 -17.82 9.71 7.24
N ALA A 250 -17.66 10.75 6.41
CA ALA A 250 -18.79 11.33 5.66
C ALA A 250 -19.40 10.32 4.68
N ARG A 251 -18.56 9.55 3.96
CA ARG A 251 -19.03 8.48 3.06
C ARG A 251 -19.72 7.36 3.83
N LYS A 252 -19.14 6.91 4.93
CA LYS A 252 -19.75 5.90 5.79
C LYS A 252 -21.10 6.37 6.29
N ARG A 253 -21.19 7.60 6.79
CA ARG A 253 -22.47 8.18 7.24
C ARG A 253 -23.52 8.27 6.13
N GLN A 254 -23.12 8.56 4.89
CA GLN A 254 -24.03 8.56 3.76
C GLN A 254 -24.51 7.13 3.43
N ALA A 255 -23.61 6.15 3.50
CA ALA A 255 -23.95 4.74 3.34
C ALA A 255 -24.91 4.26 4.46
N ASP A 256 -24.65 4.64 5.72
CA ASP A 256 -25.47 4.29 6.89
C ASP A 256 -26.88 4.89 6.86
N LYS A 257 -27.13 5.94 6.06
CA LYS A 257 -28.47 6.50 5.82
C LYS A 257 -29.31 5.67 4.84
N THR A 258 -28.65 4.80 4.08
CA THR A 258 -29.36 3.89 3.16
C THR A 258 -29.99 2.80 4.00
N ARG A 259 -31.31 2.73 4.00
CA ARG A 259 -32.03 1.62 4.68
C ARG A 259 -31.56 0.30 4.11
N GLY A 260 -31.21 -0.63 4.98
CA GLY A 260 -30.82 -1.99 4.66
C GLY A 260 -32.02 -2.95 4.61
N THR A 261 -31.75 -4.14 4.16
CA THR A 261 -32.67 -5.27 4.32
C THR A 261 -32.49 -5.84 5.72
N VAL A 262 -33.56 -5.84 6.53
CA VAL A 262 -33.52 -6.47 7.86
C VAL A 262 -33.75 -7.96 7.71
N PHE A 263 -32.75 -8.76 8.08
CA PHE A 263 -32.84 -10.21 8.15
C PHE A 263 -33.20 -10.60 9.59
N ALA A 264 -34.49 -10.79 9.83
CA ALA A 264 -35.03 -11.00 11.18
C ALA A 264 -34.53 -12.29 11.83
N GLU A 265 -34.33 -13.34 11.03
CA GLU A 265 -33.90 -14.66 11.47
C GLU A 265 -32.44 -14.90 11.08
N THR A 266 -31.54 -14.89 12.06
CA THR A 266 -30.10 -15.12 11.82
C THR A 266 -29.58 -16.35 12.56
N ASP A 267 -30.04 -16.60 13.79
CA ASP A 267 -29.48 -17.61 14.67
C ASP A 267 -29.85 -19.04 14.23
N GLY A 268 -31.10 -19.25 13.77
CA GLY A 268 -31.56 -20.52 13.21
C GLY A 268 -30.74 -20.95 12.00
N PRO A 269 -30.63 -20.14 10.96
CA PRO A 269 -29.81 -20.45 9.78
C PRO A 269 -28.34 -20.73 10.11
N ILE A 270 -27.75 -19.97 11.03
CA ILE A 270 -26.35 -20.19 11.46
C ILE A 270 -26.23 -21.54 12.19
N ALA A 271 -27.18 -21.89 13.07
CA ALA A 271 -27.18 -23.20 13.74
C ALA A 271 -27.40 -24.34 12.75
N GLU A 272 -28.29 -24.17 11.76
CA GLU A 272 -28.54 -25.11 10.67
C GLU A 272 -27.26 -25.39 9.87
N LEU A 273 -26.52 -24.33 9.46
CA LEU A 273 -25.25 -24.50 8.79
C LEU A 273 -24.25 -25.26 9.65
N LYS A 274 -24.10 -24.89 10.94
CA LYS A 274 -23.17 -25.58 11.86
C LYS A 274 -23.45 -27.08 11.97
N SER A 275 -24.71 -27.49 11.88
CA SER A 275 -25.10 -28.92 12.02
C SER A 275 -24.66 -29.76 10.83
N VAL A 276 -24.46 -29.19 9.63
CA VAL A 276 -24.07 -29.94 8.41
C VAL A 276 -22.60 -29.82 8.07
N LEU A 277 -21.86 -28.91 8.75
CA LEU A 277 -20.40 -28.77 8.54
C LEU A 277 -19.65 -30.03 9.07
N PRO A 278 -18.69 -30.58 8.31
CA PRO A 278 -17.91 -31.74 8.72
C PRO A 278 -16.81 -31.40 9.75
N TYR A 279 -16.71 -30.15 10.18
CA TYR A 279 -15.71 -29.64 11.13
C TYR A 279 -16.31 -28.51 11.98
N PRO A 280 -15.82 -28.33 13.22
CA PRO A 280 -16.23 -27.17 14.03
C PRO A 280 -15.64 -25.88 13.49
N LEU A 281 -16.37 -24.76 13.69
CA LEU A 281 -15.85 -23.44 13.43
C LEU A 281 -14.75 -23.07 14.43
N THR A 282 -13.77 -22.29 13.99
CA THR A 282 -12.83 -21.64 14.92
C THR A 282 -13.51 -20.49 15.67
N ASP A 283 -12.94 -20.10 16.82
CA ASP A 283 -13.48 -18.97 17.59
C ASP A 283 -13.50 -17.67 16.76
N ALA A 284 -12.47 -17.46 15.93
CA ALA A 284 -12.41 -16.31 15.02
C ALA A 284 -13.52 -16.34 13.95
N GLN A 285 -13.80 -17.52 13.38
CA GLN A 285 -14.90 -17.68 12.42
C GLN A 285 -16.26 -17.46 13.08
N ALA A 286 -16.45 -18.02 14.28
CA ALA A 286 -17.70 -17.84 15.05
C ALA A 286 -17.94 -16.37 15.42
N ARG A 287 -16.90 -15.67 15.88
CA ARG A 287 -16.94 -14.22 16.16
C ARG A 287 -17.33 -13.41 14.93
N VAL A 288 -16.68 -13.66 13.80
CA VAL A 288 -16.98 -12.91 12.56
C VAL A 288 -18.38 -13.19 12.05
N ILE A 289 -18.87 -14.44 12.16
CA ILE A 289 -20.27 -14.78 11.81
C ILE A 289 -21.25 -14.01 12.70
N GLU A 290 -20.96 -13.87 14.00
CA GLU A 290 -21.82 -13.09 14.90
C GLU A 290 -21.79 -11.59 14.55
N GLU A 291 -20.61 -11.03 14.22
CA GLU A 291 -20.52 -9.64 13.75
C GLU A 291 -21.36 -9.41 12.49
N LEU A 292 -21.36 -10.36 11.55
CA LEU A 292 -22.23 -10.33 10.36
C LEU A 292 -23.70 -10.43 10.72
N ALA A 293 -24.06 -11.32 11.66
CA ALA A 293 -25.45 -11.49 12.10
C ALA A 293 -26.01 -10.22 12.75
N VAL A 294 -25.19 -9.50 13.52
CA VAL A 294 -25.57 -8.21 14.11
C VAL A 294 -25.84 -7.16 13.01
N ASP A 295 -24.96 -7.07 12.01
CA ASP A 295 -25.17 -6.14 10.90
C ASP A 295 -26.42 -6.49 10.09
N MET A 296 -26.63 -7.76 9.75
CA MET A 296 -27.75 -8.24 8.96
C MET A 296 -29.11 -8.07 9.67
N ARG A 297 -29.10 -8.04 11.01
CA ARG A 297 -30.30 -7.71 11.80
C ARG A 297 -30.62 -6.21 11.85
N SER A 298 -29.64 -5.37 11.48
CA SER A 298 -29.79 -3.91 11.51
C SER A 298 -30.70 -3.42 10.38
N ASP A 299 -31.29 -2.24 10.55
CA ASP A 299 -32.02 -1.53 9.48
C ASP A 299 -31.12 -0.75 8.53
N LYS A 300 -29.79 -0.87 8.70
CA LYS A 300 -28.76 -0.27 7.84
C LYS A 300 -28.18 -1.33 6.91
N ALA A 301 -27.93 -0.94 5.66
CA ALA A 301 -27.29 -1.84 4.71
C ALA A 301 -25.86 -2.19 5.15
N MET A 302 -25.59 -3.47 5.39
CA MET A 302 -24.26 -3.96 5.74
C MET A 302 -23.25 -3.63 4.66
N ASN A 303 -22.10 -3.13 5.04
CA ASN A 303 -20.93 -2.95 4.19
C ASN A 303 -19.69 -3.42 4.96
N ARG A 304 -19.34 -4.69 4.83
CA ARG A 304 -18.30 -5.27 5.65
C ARG A 304 -17.21 -5.95 4.83
N LEU A 305 -15.96 -5.74 5.23
CA LEU A 305 -14.78 -6.44 4.74
C LEU A 305 -14.38 -7.55 5.71
N VAL A 306 -14.40 -8.80 5.23
CA VAL A 306 -13.82 -9.94 5.96
C VAL A 306 -12.44 -10.22 5.43
N GLN A 307 -11.45 -10.01 6.28
CA GLN A 307 -10.05 -10.24 6.00
C GLN A 307 -9.55 -11.49 6.74
N GLY A 308 -8.76 -12.31 6.07
CA GLY A 308 -8.14 -13.48 6.67
C GLY A 308 -7.12 -14.11 5.73
N ASP A 309 -6.16 -14.79 6.29
CA ASP A 309 -5.10 -15.43 5.51
C ASP A 309 -5.66 -16.49 4.53
N VAL A 310 -4.80 -16.93 3.60
CA VAL A 310 -5.16 -18.00 2.67
C VAL A 310 -5.52 -19.27 3.46
N GLY A 311 -6.75 -19.77 3.25
CA GLY A 311 -7.27 -20.95 3.94
C GLY A 311 -7.73 -20.70 5.38
N ALA A 312 -7.93 -19.46 5.83
CA ALA A 312 -8.57 -19.14 7.12
C ALA A 312 -10.08 -19.51 7.16
N GLY A 313 -10.65 -19.96 6.04
CA GLY A 313 -12.04 -20.38 5.97
C GLY A 313 -13.03 -19.23 5.74
N LYS A 314 -12.67 -18.17 5.03
CA LYS A 314 -13.58 -17.08 4.66
C LYS A 314 -14.86 -17.56 3.97
N THR A 315 -14.75 -18.63 3.17
CA THR A 315 -15.91 -19.21 2.46
C THR A 315 -16.99 -19.72 3.40
N VAL A 316 -16.64 -20.33 4.55
CA VAL A 316 -17.68 -20.79 5.51
C VAL A 316 -18.39 -19.61 6.16
N VAL A 317 -17.69 -18.50 6.41
CA VAL A 317 -18.28 -17.27 6.91
C VAL A 317 -19.25 -16.69 5.87
N ALA A 318 -18.85 -16.67 4.59
CA ALA A 318 -19.74 -16.27 3.50
C ALA A 318 -20.97 -17.20 3.40
N MET A 319 -20.80 -18.53 3.53
CA MET A 319 -21.93 -19.46 3.51
C MET A 319 -22.94 -19.17 4.61
N ALA A 320 -22.50 -18.78 5.81
CA ALA A 320 -23.42 -18.38 6.88
C ALA A 320 -24.28 -17.18 6.48
N ALA A 321 -23.66 -16.13 5.94
CA ALA A 321 -24.40 -14.95 5.47
C ALA A 321 -25.34 -15.27 4.29
N LEU A 322 -24.88 -16.08 3.33
CA LEU A 322 -25.69 -16.53 2.20
C LEU A 322 -26.95 -17.30 2.66
N LEU A 323 -26.78 -18.20 3.63
CA LEU A 323 -27.90 -18.98 4.17
C LEU A 323 -28.89 -18.11 4.96
N VAL A 324 -28.38 -17.15 5.76
CA VAL A 324 -29.23 -16.18 6.45
C VAL A 324 -30.10 -15.40 5.45
N ALA A 325 -29.51 -14.89 4.36
CA ALA A 325 -30.28 -14.17 3.35
C ALA A 325 -31.38 -15.05 2.73
N VAL A 326 -31.05 -16.29 2.37
CA VAL A 326 -32.00 -17.24 1.74
C VAL A 326 -33.13 -17.63 2.71
N ARG A 327 -32.85 -17.89 3.98
CA ARG A 327 -33.86 -18.25 4.98
C ARG A 327 -34.81 -17.11 5.31
N ASN A 328 -34.39 -15.87 5.05
CA ASN A 328 -35.28 -14.68 5.14
C ASN A 328 -36.00 -14.37 3.82
N GLY A 329 -35.99 -15.26 2.84
CA GLY A 329 -36.74 -15.12 1.58
C GLY A 329 -36.09 -14.18 0.57
N TYR A 330 -34.79 -13.96 0.63
CA TYR A 330 -34.02 -13.17 -0.33
C TYR A 330 -33.10 -14.07 -1.16
N GLN A 331 -32.70 -13.57 -2.31
CA GLN A 331 -31.62 -14.16 -3.09
C GLN A 331 -30.27 -13.58 -2.65
N ALA A 332 -29.23 -14.34 -2.87
CA ALA A 332 -27.86 -13.91 -2.64
C ALA A 332 -26.99 -14.12 -3.89
N ALA A 333 -26.00 -13.23 -4.07
CA ALA A 333 -25.02 -13.32 -5.15
C ALA A 333 -23.61 -13.50 -4.56
N LEU A 334 -22.80 -14.40 -5.17
CA LEU A 334 -21.39 -14.51 -4.86
C LEU A 334 -20.57 -14.27 -6.13
N MET A 335 -19.79 -13.20 -6.12
CA MET A 335 -18.96 -12.77 -7.24
C MET A 335 -17.50 -13.11 -7.01
N ALA A 336 -16.90 -13.79 -7.97
CA ALA A 336 -15.48 -14.13 -8.00
C ALA A 336 -14.77 -13.46 -9.18
N PRO A 337 -13.45 -13.19 -9.10
CA PRO A 337 -12.72 -12.44 -10.14
C PRO A 337 -12.53 -13.22 -11.45
N THR A 338 -12.56 -14.54 -11.39
CA THR A 338 -12.36 -15.39 -12.57
C THR A 338 -13.38 -16.51 -12.64
N GLU A 339 -13.59 -17.07 -13.82
CA GLU A 339 -14.53 -18.19 -14.05
C GLU A 339 -14.15 -19.43 -13.24
N ILE A 340 -12.87 -19.76 -13.19
CA ILE A 340 -12.35 -20.90 -12.42
C ILE A 340 -12.66 -20.76 -10.92
N LEU A 341 -12.48 -19.55 -10.36
CA LEU A 341 -12.84 -19.29 -8.96
C LEU A 341 -14.34 -19.31 -8.74
N ALA A 342 -15.12 -18.80 -9.68
CA ALA A 342 -16.58 -18.84 -9.59
C ALA A 342 -17.08 -20.29 -9.59
N GLU A 343 -16.55 -21.13 -10.48
CA GLU A 343 -16.87 -22.57 -10.53
C GLU A 343 -16.45 -23.29 -9.24
N GLN A 344 -15.26 -22.99 -8.72
CA GLN A 344 -14.77 -23.59 -7.47
C GLN A 344 -15.64 -23.19 -6.27
N HIS A 345 -16.03 -21.92 -6.16
CA HIS A 345 -16.98 -21.47 -5.15
C HIS A 345 -18.34 -22.15 -5.32
N TYR A 346 -18.82 -22.25 -6.56
CA TYR A 346 -20.07 -22.95 -6.84
C TYR A 346 -20.04 -24.40 -6.39
N LEU A 347 -19.02 -25.17 -6.77
CA LEU A 347 -18.87 -26.57 -6.37
C LEU A 347 -18.71 -26.72 -4.86
N GLY A 348 -17.94 -25.84 -4.22
CA GLY A 348 -17.72 -25.85 -2.77
C GLY A 348 -18.97 -25.54 -1.96
N ILE A 349 -19.78 -24.60 -2.42
CA ILE A 349 -20.99 -24.15 -1.74
C ILE A 349 -22.15 -25.11 -2.04
N ARG A 350 -22.27 -25.55 -3.29
CA ARG A 350 -23.40 -26.34 -3.80
C ARG A 350 -23.70 -27.54 -2.91
N ARG A 351 -22.68 -28.37 -2.61
CA ARG A 351 -22.86 -29.62 -1.83
C ARG A 351 -23.49 -29.32 -0.45
N THR A 352 -22.98 -28.33 0.25
CA THR A 352 -23.47 -27.95 1.58
C THR A 352 -24.87 -27.31 1.48
N MET A 353 -25.09 -26.43 0.53
CA MET A 353 -26.37 -25.73 0.37
C MET A 353 -27.49 -26.63 -0.13
N GLU A 354 -27.20 -27.55 -1.04
CA GLU A 354 -28.19 -28.56 -1.51
C GLU A 354 -28.63 -29.50 -0.38
N SER A 355 -27.75 -29.87 0.56
CA SER A 355 -28.15 -30.67 1.75
C SER A 355 -29.12 -29.90 2.66
N LEU A 356 -29.16 -28.57 2.57
CA LEU A 356 -30.09 -27.67 3.27
C LEU A 356 -31.28 -27.26 2.40
N GLY A 357 -31.48 -27.88 1.22
CA GLY A 357 -32.56 -27.55 0.29
C GLY A 357 -32.40 -26.17 -0.41
N VAL A 358 -31.19 -25.59 -0.42
CA VAL A 358 -30.90 -24.30 -1.06
C VAL A 358 -30.28 -24.53 -2.43
N LYS A 359 -30.94 -24.01 -3.47
CA LYS A 359 -30.45 -24.12 -4.87
C LYS A 359 -29.42 -23.04 -5.19
N ALA A 360 -28.27 -23.46 -5.70
CA ALA A 360 -27.25 -22.58 -6.24
C ALA A 360 -27.14 -22.76 -7.77
N SER A 361 -26.83 -21.68 -8.50
CA SER A 361 -26.58 -21.70 -9.95
C SER A 361 -25.30 -20.96 -10.29
N LEU A 362 -24.54 -21.49 -11.25
CA LEU A 362 -23.35 -20.83 -11.83
C LEU A 362 -23.78 -19.95 -13.02
N LEU A 363 -23.28 -18.71 -13.04
CA LEU A 363 -23.37 -17.78 -14.17
C LEU A 363 -21.97 -17.43 -14.65
N SER A 364 -21.51 -18.08 -15.71
CA SER A 364 -20.19 -17.88 -16.30
C SER A 364 -20.33 -17.59 -17.81
N GLY A 365 -19.35 -16.88 -18.36
CA GLY A 365 -19.25 -16.62 -19.79
C GLY A 365 -18.98 -17.88 -20.62
N SER A 366 -18.36 -18.91 -20.01
CA SER A 366 -18.04 -20.20 -20.65
C SER A 366 -19.23 -21.17 -20.78
N LEU A 367 -20.36 -20.87 -20.10
CA LEU A 367 -21.54 -21.74 -20.17
C LEU A 367 -22.13 -21.77 -21.57
N PRO A 368 -22.58 -22.96 -22.07
CA PRO A 368 -23.33 -23.07 -23.29
C PRO A 368 -24.55 -22.14 -23.28
N ALA A 369 -24.89 -21.52 -24.41
CA ALA A 369 -25.96 -20.51 -24.50
C ALA A 369 -27.32 -21.00 -23.98
N LYS A 370 -27.62 -22.31 -24.10
CA LYS A 370 -28.85 -22.93 -23.58
C LYS A 370 -28.84 -22.95 -22.04
N GLU A 371 -27.73 -23.36 -21.43
CA GLU A 371 -27.57 -23.44 -19.99
C GLU A 371 -27.53 -22.05 -19.36
N LYS A 372 -26.82 -21.09 -20.00
CA LYS A 372 -26.80 -19.69 -19.58
C LYS A 372 -28.22 -19.11 -19.53
N ARG A 373 -29.02 -19.33 -20.57
CA ARG A 373 -30.41 -18.86 -20.61
C ARG A 373 -31.29 -19.50 -19.52
N ALA A 374 -31.12 -20.79 -19.27
CA ALA A 374 -31.83 -21.46 -18.21
C ALA A 374 -31.46 -20.93 -16.82
N ALA A 375 -30.16 -20.71 -16.56
CA ALA A 375 -29.68 -20.15 -15.30
C ALA A 375 -30.18 -18.70 -15.10
N LEU A 376 -30.17 -17.85 -16.12
CA LEU A 376 -30.73 -16.51 -16.09
C LEU A 376 -32.24 -16.53 -15.76
N ALA A 377 -33.01 -17.40 -16.40
CA ALA A 377 -34.43 -17.54 -16.12
C ALA A 377 -34.71 -18.02 -14.68
N ALA A 378 -33.91 -18.97 -14.17
CA ALA A 378 -34.02 -19.46 -12.80
C ALA A 378 -33.65 -18.39 -11.73
N VAL A 379 -32.70 -17.50 -12.02
CA VAL A 379 -32.38 -16.35 -11.18
C VAL A 379 -33.53 -15.35 -11.20
N ALA A 380 -34.04 -15.01 -12.37
CA ALA A 380 -35.12 -14.05 -12.52
C ALA A 380 -36.46 -14.51 -11.92
N SER A 381 -36.74 -15.81 -11.94
CA SER A 381 -37.93 -16.38 -11.29
C SER A 381 -37.84 -16.54 -9.78
N GLY A 382 -36.62 -16.45 -9.20
CA GLY A 382 -36.38 -16.75 -7.78
C GLY A 382 -36.20 -18.25 -7.48
N GLU A 383 -36.19 -19.12 -8.49
CA GLU A 383 -35.93 -20.55 -8.30
C GLU A 383 -34.47 -20.81 -7.84
N THR A 384 -33.54 -20.01 -8.34
CA THR A 384 -32.17 -19.97 -7.84
C THR A 384 -32.10 -19.06 -6.62
N HIS A 385 -31.66 -19.61 -5.48
CA HIS A 385 -31.48 -18.87 -4.23
C HIS A 385 -30.13 -18.18 -4.18
N ILE A 386 -29.06 -18.85 -4.66
CA ILE A 386 -27.69 -18.32 -4.66
C ILE A 386 -27.14 -18.33 -6.08
N ALA A 387 -26.85 -17.16 -6.63
CA ALA A 387 -26.16 -17.02 -7.92
C ALA A 387 -24.67 -16.85 -7.70
N VAL A 388 -23.85 -17.74 -8.26
CA VAL A 388 -22.37 -17.66 -8.23
C VAL A 388 -21.89 -17.31 -9.62
N GLY A 389 -20.95 -16.35 -9.75
CA GLY A 389 -20.45 -15.98 -11.07
C GLY A 389 -19.30 -14.98 -11.02
N THR A 390 -18.96 -14.45 -12.18
CA THR A 390 -17.96 -13.40 -12.34
C THR A 390 -18.65 -12.03 -12.51
N HIS A 391 -17.97 -11.10 -13.19
CA HIS A 391 -18.58 -9.84 -13.64
C HIS A 391 -19.87 -10.04 -14.48
N ALA A 392 -20.14 -11.26 -14.94
CA ALA A 392 -21.43 -11.59 -15.59
C ALA A 392 -22.63 -11.28 -14.70
N LEU A 393 -22.51 -11.39 -13.37
CA LEU A 393 -23.59 -11.08 -12.43
C LEU A 393 -24.04 -9.61 -12.41
N ILE A 394 -23.19 -8.69 -12.87
CA ILE A 394 -23.50 -7.25 -12.92
C ILE A 394 -23.98 -6.79 -14.30
N GLN A 395 -23.98 -7.66 -15.32
CA GLN A 395 -24.47 -7.34 -16.66
C GLN A 395 -25.97 -7.06 -16.66
N ASP A 396 -26.41 -6.22 -17.60
CA ASP A 396 -27.80 -5.74 -17.62
C ASP A 396 -28.83 -6.85 -17.87
N ASP A 397 -28.42 -7.93 -18.50
CA ASP A 397 -29.26 -9.12 -18.76
C ASP A 397 -29.52 -9.99 -17.51
N VAL A 398 -28.85 -9.74 -16.40
CA VAL A 398 -29.09 -10.45 -15.14
C VAL A 398 -30.07 -9.65 -14.28
N ALA A 399 -31.27 -10.17 -14.12
CA ALA A 399 -32.28 -9.64 -13.20
C ALA A 399 -32.47 -10.63 -12.03
N PHE A 400 -32.40 -10.12 -10.80
CA PHE A 400 -32.72 -10.90 -9.60
C PHE A 400 -34.18 -10.65 -9.22
N HIS A 401 -34.86 -11.69 -8.75
CA HIS A 401 -36.21 -11.55 -8.23
C HIS A 401 -36.25 -10.70 -6.93
N LYS A 402 -35.34 -11.01 -5.98
CA LYS A 402 -35.26 -10.31 -4.70
C LYS A 402 -33.84 -10.44 -4.10
N LEU A 403 -32.86 -9.71 -4.66
CA LEU A 403 -31.49 -9.73 -4.17
C LEU A 403 -31.39 -8.97 -2.83
N GLY A 404 -30.91 -9.64 -1.77
CA GLY A 404 -30.69 -9.05 -0.44
C GLY A 404 -29.24 -9.00 -0.02
N LEU A 405 -28.40 -9.92 -0.52
CA LEU A 405 -26.98 -10.01 -0.14
C LEU A 405 -26.10 -10.19 -1.38
N ALA A 406 -25.00 -9.45 -1.43
CA ALA A 406 -23.93 -9.60 -2.40
C ALA A 406 -22.61 -9.89 -1.69
N VAL A 407 -21.97 -11.00 -2.03
CA VAL A 407 -20.64 -11.37 -1.55
C VAL A 407 -19.64 -11.19 -2.69
N VAL A 408 -18.52 -10.51 -2.44
CA VAL A 408 -17.46 -10.25 -3.43
C VAL A 408 -16.16 -10.82 -2.90
N ASP A 409 -15.58 -11.79 -3.60
CA ASP A 409 -14.28 -12.37 -3.25
C ASP A 409 -13.14 -11.70 -3.99
N GLU A 410 -11.97 -11.60 -3.35
CA GLU A 410 -10.73 -10.99 -3.88
C GLU A 410 -10.92 -9.55 -4.39
N GLN A 411 -11.34 -8.66 -3.51
CA GLN A 411 -11.70 -7.27 -3.79
C GLN A 411 -10.67 -6.48 -4.61
N HIS A 412 -9.37 -6.75 -4.44
CA HIS A 412 -8.32 -5.98 -5.12
C HIS A 412 -8.39 -6.04 -6.66
N ARG A 413 -9.14 -7.02 -7.21
CA ARG A 413 -9.41 -7.16 -8.65
C ARG A 413 -10.71 -6.51 -9.11
N PHE A 414 -11.51 -5.95 -8.18
CA PHE A 414 -12.78 -5.29 -8.48
C PHE A 414 -12.77 -3.82 -8.08
N GLY A 415 -13.13 -2.93 -9.01
CA GLY A 415 -13.23 -1.49 -8.77
C GLY A 415 -14.47 -1.10 -7.93
N VAL A 416 -14.46 0.13 -7.40
CA VAL A 416 -15.60 0.74 -6.68
C VAL A 416 -16.88 0.73 -7.53
N MET A 417 -16.76 0.92 -8.85
CA MET A 417 -17.88 0.93 -9.79
C MET A 417 -18.62 -0.41 -9.89
N GLN A 418 -17.90 -1.53 -9.81
CA GLN A 418 -18.52 -2.87 -9.92
C GLN A 418 -19.31 -3.22 -8.66
N ARG A 419 -18.82 -2.81 -7.47
CA ARG A 419 -19.58 -2.95 -6.22
C ARG A 419 -20.87 -2.12 -6.23
N ALA A 420 -20.80 -0.89 -6.76
CA ALA A 420 -21.97 -0.04 -6.92
C ALA A 420 -22.98 -0.65 -7.89
N ALA A 421 -22.54 -1.23 -9.02
CA ALA A 421 -23.41 -1.89 -9.99
C ALA A 421 -24.12 -3.10 -9.38
N LEU A 422 -23.44 -3.90 -8.55
CA LEU A 422 -24.08 -5.04 -7.88
C LEU A 422 -25.15 -4.59 -6.86
N LYS A 423 -24.90 -3.51 -6.14
CA LYS A 423 -25.89 -2.89 -5.23
C LYS A 423 -27.13 -2.37 -5.96
N GLN A 424 -27.00 -1.93 -7.20
CA GLN A 424 -28.12 -1.45 -8.02
C GLN A 424 -29.03 -2.57 -8.54
N LYS A 425 -28.60 -3.86 -8.45
CA LYS A 425 -29.41 -5.02 -8.86
C LYS A 425 -30.54 -5.40 -7.88
N GLY A 426 -30.58 -4.78 -6.70
CA GLY A 426 -31.62 -4.98 -5.71
C GLY A 426 -31.87 -3.73 -4.88
N PHE A 427 -32.94 -3.75 -4.08
CA PHE A 427 -33.25 -2.68 -3.14
C PHE A 427 -32.53 -2.95 -1.82
N ALA A 428 -31.67 -2.01 -1.39
CA ALA A 428 -30.99 -2.07 -0.08
C ALA A 428 -30.12 -3.34 0.14
N VAL A 429 -29.31 -3.70 -0.86
CA VAL A 429 -28.48 -4.91 -0.86
C VAL A 429 -27.32 -4.78 0.13
N ASP A 430 -27.20 -5.75 1.02
CA ASP A 430 -26.03 -5.93 1.89
C ASP A 430 -24.82 -6.34 1.08
N LEU A 431 -23.65 -5.81 1.45
CA LEU A 431 -22.38 -6.09 0.77
C LEU A 431 -21.37 -6.69 1.76
N LEU A 432 -20.98 -7.93 1.47
CA LEU A 432 -19.87 -8.61 2.13
C LEU A 432 -18.69 -8.71 1.17
N VAL A 433 -17.57 -8.16 1.55
CA VAL A 433 -16.34 -8.22 0.75
C VAL A 433 -15.34 -9.13 1.45
N MET A 434 -14.69 -10.01 0.69
CA MET A 434 -13.65 -10.88 1.22
C MET A 434 -12.30 -10.60 0.54
N THR A 435 -11.22 -10.76 1.29
CA THR A 435 -9.86 -10.74 0.71
C THR A 435 -8.96 -11.75 1.38
N ALA A 436 -8.16 -12.46 0.58
CA ALA A 436 -7.11 -13.35 1.05
C ALA A 436 -5.73 -12.67 1.10
N THR A 437 -5.60 -11.46 0.55
CA THR A 437 -4.40 -10.66 0.77
C THR A 437 -4.47 -10.05 2.16
N PRO A 438 -3.58 -10.42 3.06
CA PRO A 438 -3.47 -9.71 4.31
C PRO A 438 -3.05 -8.27 4.00
N ILE A 439 -3.94 -7.32 4.30
CA ILE A 439 -3.62 -5.90 4.24
C ILE A 439 -3.22 -5.53 5.67
N PRO A 440 -2.11 -4.81 5.89
CA PRO A 440 -1.78 -4.35 7.22
C PRO A 440 -3.02 -3.74 7.89
N ARG A 441 -3.28 -4.12 9.15
CA ARG A 441 -4.49 -3.68 9.89
C ARG A 441 -4.65 -2.15 9.86
N THR A 442 -3.53 -1.46 9.84
CA THR A 442 -3.43 0.00 9.79
C THR A 442 -3.87 0.58 8.46
N LEU A 443 -3.47 -0.05 7.36
CA LEU A 443 -3.83 0.37 6.01
C LEU A 443 -5.31 0.09 5.71
N THR A 444 -5.89 -0.92 6.32
CA THR A 444 -7.32 -1.21 6.19
C THR A 444 -8.17 -0.04 6.68
N LEU A 445 -7.75 0.65 7.75
CA LEU A 445 -8.45 1.82 8.30
C LEU A 445 -8.37 3.06 7.40
N THR A 446 -7.40 3.12 6.49
CA THR A 446 -7.22 4.25 5.56
C THR A 446 -7.82 3.98 4.19
N VAL A 447 -7.61 2.80 3.66
CA VAL A 447 -8.04 2.45 2.28
C VAL A 447 -9.51 2.01 2.23
N TYR A 448 -9.98 1.34 3.28
CA TYR A 448 -11.33 0.77 3.37
C TYR A 448 -12.15 1.36 4.52
N GLY A 449 -11.89 2.60 4.89
CA GLY A 449 -12.53 3.25 6.04
C GLY A 449 -14.05 3.46 5.90
N ASP A 450 -14.62 3.23 4.73
CA ASP A 450 -16.04 3.17 4.44
C ASP A 450 -16.67 1.79 4.73
N LEU A 451 -15.86 0.76 4.96
CA LEU A 451 -16.31 -0.59 5.31
C LEU A 451 -16.05 -0.88 6.80
N ASP A 452 -16.92 -1.65 7.41
CA ASP A 452 -16.64 -2.31 8.68
C ASP A 452 -15.70 -3.49 8.44
N VAL A 453 -14.77 -3.75 9.35
CA VAL A 453 -13.70 -4.71 9.14
C VAL A 453 -13.76 -5.82 10.17
N SER A 454 -13.83 -7.06 9.71
CA SER A 454 -13.72 -8.28 10.51
C SER A 454 -12.47 -9.06 10.11
N ILE A 455 -11.75 -9.60 11.09
CA ILE A 455 -10.49 -10.31 10.86
C ILE A 455 -10.61 -11.74 11.35
N ILE A 456 -10.32 -12.70 10.46
CA ILE A 456 -10.17 -14.13 10.83
C ILE A 456 -8.67 -14.35 11.04
N ASP A 457 -8.26 -14.32 12.29
CA ASP A 457 -6.87 -14.42 12.73
C ASP A 457 -6.47 -15.83 13.23
N GLN A 458 -7.34 -16.82 13.00
CA GLN A 458 -7.10 -18.22 13.33
C GLN A 458 -7.22 -19.09 12.08
N LEU A 459 -6.33 -20.05 11.95
CA LEU A 459 -6.43 -21.11 10.93
C LEU A 459 -7.29 -22.28 11.46
N PRO A 460 -8.01 -22.98 10.56
CA PRO A 460 -8.77 -24.19 10.94
C PRO A 460 -7.90 -25.25 11.60
N PRO A 461 -8.42 -26.00 12.57
CA PRO A 461 -7.69 -27.05 13.25
C PRO A 461 -7.24 -28.15 12.28
N GLY A 462 -6.08 -28.78 12.56
CA GLY A 462 -5.50 -29.83 11.72
C GLY A 462 -4.62 -29.37 10.58
N ARG A 463 -4.57 -28.07 10.27
CA ARG A 463 -3.68 -27.50 9.25
C ARG A 463 -2.25 -27.38 9.78
N LYS A 464 -1.29 -28.01 9.08
CA LYS A 464 0.13 -27.91 9.44
C LYS A 464 0.74 -26.65 8.83
N PRO A 465 1.55 -25.89 9.58
CA PRO A 465 2.28 -24.75 9.03
C PRO A 465 3.17 -25.17 7.85
N ILE A 466 3.20 -24.37 6.79
CA ILE A 466 4.03 -24.64 5.61
C ILE A 466 5.48 -24.33 5.97
N LYS A 467 6.39 -25.31 5.81
CA LYS A 467 7.81 -25.10 6.01
C LYS A 467 8.39 -24.38 4.79
N THR A 468 8.85 -23.16 4.98
CA THR A 468 9.44 -22.35 3.93
C THR A 468 10.96 -22.34 4.06
N HIS A 469 11.67 -22.61 2.96
CA HIS A 469 13.14 -22.59 2.91
C HIS A 469 13.60 -21.73 1.75
N TRP A 470 14.52 -20.82 2.03
CA TRP A 470 15.23 -20.07 1.01
C TRP A 470 16.55 -20.78 0.69
N LYS A 471 16.83 -20.97 -0.58
CA LYS A 471 18.03 -21.60 -1.15
C LYS A 471 18.60 -20.71 -2.24
N ARG A 472 19.90 -20.72 -2.41
CA ARG A 472 20.59 -20.02 -3.50
C ARG A 472 20.47 -20.79 -4.82
N GLY A 473 20.65 -20.11 -5.95
CA GLY A 473 20.63 -20.75 -7.27
C GLY A 473 21.62 -21.90 -7.43
N ALA A 474 22.77 -21.83 -6.74
CA ALA A 474 23.77 -22.90 -6.67
C ALA A 474 23.22 -24.19 -6.04
N ASP A 475 22.23 -24.11 -5.16
CA ASP A 475 21.62 -25.24 -4.45
C ASP A 475 20.43 -25.87 -5.21
N ARG A 476 20.11 -25.37 -6.43
CA ARG A 476 18.95 -25.81 -7.23
C ARG A 476 18.91 -27.32 -7.44
N ALA A 477 20.03 -27.95 -7.71
CA ALA A 477 20.12 -29.39 -7.88
C ALA A 477 19.69 -30.17 -6.61
N GLN A 478 20.05 -29.66 -5.43
CA GLN A 478 19.66 -30.22 -4.15
C GLN A 478 18.15 -30.07 -3.90
N VAL A 479 17.57 -28.93 -4.31
CA VAL A 479 16.13 -28.66 -4.22
C VAL A 479 15.37 -29.66 -5.08
N TYR A 480 15.80 -29.87 -6.32
CA TYR A 480 15.14 -30.82 -7.23
C TYR A 480 15.30 -32.27 -6.79
N GLU A 481 16.43 -32.64 -6.20
CA GLU A 481 16.60 -33.96 -5.61
C GLU A 481 15.67 -34.18 -4.41
N SER A 482 15.49 -33.15 -3.56
CA SER A 482 14.51 -33.20 -2.47
C SER A 482 13.09 -33.31 -3.00
N LEU A 483 12.76 -32.58 -4.07
CA LEU A 483 11.48 -32.66 -4.73
C LEU A 483 11.22 -34.08 -5.30
N ARG A 484 12.22 -34.70 -5.93
CA ARG A 484 12.12 -36.06 -6.46
C ARG A 484 11.74 -37.08 -5.36
N ARG A 485 12.31 -36.96 -4.15
CA ARG A 485 11.96 -37.82 -3.02
C ARG A 485 10.49 -37.67 -2.62
N LEU A 486 10.00 -36.43 -2.61
CA LEU A 486 8.59 -36.16 -2.25
C LEU A 486 7.63 -36.61 -3.35
N LEU A 487 8.00 -36.55 -4.63
CA LEU A 487 7.24 -37.11 -5.73
C LEU A 487 7.19 -38.66 -5.66
N ALA A 488 8.29 -39.29 -5.24
CA ALA A 488 8.34 -40.77 -5.01
C ALA A 488 7.41 -41.21 -3.88
N GLU A 489 7.08 -40.35 -2.91
CA GLU A 489 6.07 -40.57 -1.88
C GLU A 489 4.62 -40.43 -2.43
N GLY A 490 4.44 -40.20 -3.74
CA GLY A 490 3.13 -40.02 -4.36
C GLY A 490 2.55 -38.60 -4.22
N ARG A 491 3.36 -37.62 -3.83
CA ARG A 491 2.95 -36.20 -3.72
C ARG A 491 2.98 -35.55 -5.08
N GLN A 492 2.30 -34.41 -5.17
CA GLN A 492 2.36 -33.53 -6.34
C GLN A 492 3.01 -32.19 -5.98
N ALA A 493 3.57 -31.52 -6.99
CA ALA A 493 4.27 -30.26 -6.77
C ALA A 493 3.99 -29.22 -7.86
N TYR A 494 4.10 -27.96 -7.45
CA TYR A 494 4.14 -26.80 -8.35
C TYR A 494 5.58 -26.34 -8.50
N VAL A 495 5.94 -25.89 -9.72
CA VAL A 495 7.16 -25.14 -9.99
C VAL A 495 6.77 -23.84 -10.67
N ILE A 496 7.02 -22.73 -10.00
CA ILE A 496 6.67 -21.40 -10.48
C ILE A 496 7.88 -20.80 -11.17
N CYS A 497 7.69 -20.42 -12.44
CA CYS A 497 8.69 -19.72 -13.22
C CYS A 497 8.66 -18.23 -12.96
N SER A 498 9.84 -17.58 -12.91
CA SER A 498 9.94 -16.15 -12.61
C SER A 498 9.39 -15.26 -13.72
N LEU A 499 8.99 -14.06 -13.30
CA LEU A 499 8.64 -12.93 -14.17
C LEU A 499 9.93 -12.30 -14.70
N ILE A 500 10.39 -12.63 -15.92
CA ILE A 500 11.59 -12.02 -16.48
C ILE A 500 11.33 -10.60 -16.99
N GLU A 501 10.09 -10.33 -17.46
CA GLU A 501 9.63 -9.01 -17.94
C GLU A 501 8.11 -8.89 -17.80
N GLU A 502 7.55 -7.67 -17.91
CA GLU A 502 6.10 -7.40 -17.94
C GLU A 502 5.39 -8.02 -19.18
N ASN A 503 6.13 -8.68 -20.06
CA ASN A 503 5.62 -9.26 -21.30
C ASN A 503 5.17 -10.71 -21.10
N GLU A 504 3.86 -10.95 -21.12
CA GLU A 504 3.24 -12.29 -20.98
C GLU A 504 3.76 -13.33 -21.98
N LYS A 505 4.21 -12.91 -23.18
CA LYS A 505 4.75 -13.83 -24.20
C LYS A 505 6.11 -14.39 -23.77
N LEU A 506 6.97 -13.57 -23.19
CA LEU A 506 8.27 -14.01 -22.69
C LEU A 506 8.13 -14.90 -21.47
N GLN A 507 7.18 -14.60 -20.58
CA GLN A 507 6.87 -15.45 -19.44
C GLN A 507 6.38 -16.83 -19.85
N ALA A 508 5.47 -16.90 -20.83
CA ALA A 508 4.97 -18.17 -21.38
C ALA A 508 6.09 -19.01 -21.99
N ARG A 509 7.01 -18.37 -22.71
CA ARG A 509 8.17 -19.04 -23.30
C ARG A 509 9.12 -19.60 -22.22
N ALA A 510 9.46 -18.80 -21.21
CA ALA A 510 10.32 -19.25 -20.11
C ALA A 510 9.72 -20.45 -19.36
N ALA A 511 8.42 -20.41 -19.08
CA ALA A 511 7.73 -21.55 -18.45
C ALA A 511 7.74 -22.79 -19.34
N THR A 512 7.58 -22.63 -20.67
CA THR A 512 7.64 -23.72 -21.63
C THR A 512 9.03 -24.34 -21.70
N GLU A 513 10.07 -23.54 -21.77
CA GLU A 513 11.47 -23.98 -21.77
C GLU A 513 11.83 -24.71 -20.47
N LEU A 514 11.39 -24.18 -19.32
CA LEU A 514 11.58 -24.82 -18.01
C LEU A 514 10.86 -26.17 -17.94
N ALA A 515 9.60 -26.24 -18.35
CA ALA A 515 8.82 -27.50 -18.34
C ALA A 515 9.46 -28.57 -19.22
N ALA A 516 9.91 -28.20 -20.44
CA ALA A 516 10.62 -29.10 -21.33
C ALA A 516 11.95 -29.59 -20.73
N HIS A 517 12.73 -28.70 -20.13
CA HIS A 517 13.97 -29.04 -19.46
C HIS A 517 13.75 -30.01 -18.28
N LEU A 518 12.79 -29.71 -17.42
CA LEU A 518 12.46 -30.53 -16.26
C LEU A 518 11.99 -31.92 -16.69
N GLN A 519 11.16 -32.02 -17.74
CA GLN A 519 10.68 -33.30 -18.28
C GLN A 519 11.82 -34.13 -18.88
N ALA A 520 12.72 -33.49 -19.68
CA ALA A 520 13.74 -34.21 -20.42
C ALA A 520 14.97 -34.58 -19.60
N HIS A 521 15.35 -33.78 -18.59
CA HIS A 521 16.63 -33.90 -17.92
C HIS A 521 16.58 -34.09 -16.40
N VAL A 522 15.46 -33.67 -15.75
CA VAL A 522 15.38 -33.69 -14.29
C VAL A 522 14.36 -34.72 -13.79
N PHE A 523 13.15 -34.72 -14.31
CA PHE A 523 12.05 -35.56 -13.86
C PHE A 523 11.56 -36.48 -14.97
N THR A 524 12.47 -37.27 -15.57
CA THR A 524 12.19 -38.16 -16.70
C THR A 524 11.12 -39.19 -16.40
N ASP A 525 11.04 -39.66 -15.15
CA ASP A 525 10.12 -40.70 -14.70
C ASP A 525 8.76 -40.15 -14.25
N TYR A 526 8.58 -38.82 -14.27
CA TYR A 526 7.36 -38.15 -13.82
C TYR A 526 6.72 -37.36 -14.97
N LYS A 527 5.40 -37.25 -14.95
CA LYS A 527 4.68 -36.45 -15.95
C LYS A 527 4.64 -34.99 -15.50
N VAL A 528 5.20 -34.10 -16.34
CA VAL A 528 5.24 -32.66 -16.14
C VAL A 528 4.15 -31.99 -16.98
N GLY A 529 3.27 -31.22 -16.34
CA GLY A 529 2.29 -30.36 -16.99
C GLY A 529 2.82 -28.92 -17.10
N LEU A 530 2.27 -28.15 -18.03
CA LEU A 530 2.57 -26.73 -18.25
C LEU A 530 1.31 -25.91 -18.23
N LEU A 531 1.32 -24.79 -17.48
CA LEU A 531 0.21 -23.84 -17.38
C LEU A 531 0.69 -22.40 -17.47
N HIS A 532 0.21 -21.62 -18.43
CA HIS A 532 0.56 -20.19 -18.55
C HIS A 532 -0.59 -19.34 -19.10
N GLY A 533 -0.47 -18.00 -18.97
CA GLY A 533 -1.53 -17.03 -19.27
C GLY A 533 -2.10 -17.11 -20.68
N GLN A 534 -1.26 -17.41 -21.68
CA GLN A 534 -1.62 -17.42 -23.09
C GLN A 534 -2.36 -18.67 -23.57
N MET A 535 -2.50 -19.69 -22.73
CA MET A 535 -3.26 -20.90 -23.08
C MET A 535 -4.76 -20.59 -23.16
N LYS A 536 -5.45 -21.30 -24.05
CA LYS A 536 -6.92 -21.21 -24.13
C LYS A 536 -7.57 -21.69 -22.82
N PRO A 537 -8.71 -21.14 -22.42
CA PRO A 537 -9.40 -21.55 -21.19
C PRO A 537 -9.64 -23.06 -21.09
N ALA A 538 -10.09 -23.70 -22.16
CA ALA A 538 -10.32 -25.14 -22.21
C ALA A 538 -9.04 -25.98 -21.98
N ASP A 539 -7.90 -25.55 -22.54
CA ASP A 539 -6.62 -26.24 -22.34
C ASP A 539 -6.12 -26.09 -20.89
N LYS A 540 -6.36 -24.93 -20.27
CA LYS A 540 -6.05 -24.69 -18.85
C LYS A 540 -6.87 -25.61 -17.94
N GLU A 541 -8.14 -25.75 -18.24
CA GLU A 541 -9.08 -26.59 -17.49
C GLU A 541 -8.71 -28.09 -17.60
N ASP A 542 -8.38 -28.55 -18.81
CA ASP A 542 -7.91 -29.93 -19.04
C ASP A 542 -6.67 -30.24 -18.20
N ILE A 543 -5.64 -29.38 -18.27
CA ILE A 543 -4.40 -29.58 -17.51
C ILE A 543 -4.65 -29.56 -16.02
N MET A 544 -5.46 -28.66 -15.51
CA MET A 544 -5.79 -28.59 -14.10
C MET A 544 -6.59 -29.78 -13.62
N THR A 545 -7.50 -30.32 -14.45
CA THR A 545 -8.25 -31.53 -14.17
C THR A 545 -7.31 -32.74 -14.11
N ARG A 546 -6.45 -32.93 -15.07
CA ARG A 546 -5.44 -33.99 -15.09
C ARG A 546 -4.46 -33.90 -13.91
N PHE A 547 -4.10 -32.68 -13.49
CA PHE A 547 -3.27 -32.49 -12.31
C PHE A 547 -4.04 -32.82 -11.02
N ARG A 548 -5.30 -32.42 -10.89
CA ARG A 548 -6.16 -32.78 -9.77
C ARG A 548 -6.38 -34.30 -9.67
N ASP A 549 -6.57 -34.94 -10.81
CA ASP A 549 -6.83 -36.37 -10.92
C ASP A 549 -5.55 -37.22 -10.81
N ARG A 550 -4.40 -36.60 -10.49
CA ARG A 550 -3.06 -37.19 -10.28
C ARG A 550 -2.45 -37.82 -11.53
N GLU A 551 -2.92 -37.49 -12.73
CA GLU A 551 -2.29 -37.92 -13.97
C GLU A 551 -0.96 -37.19 -14.21
N LEU A 552 -0.85 -35.94 -13.71
CA LEU A 552 0.37 -35.12 -13.71
C LEU A 552 0.94 -35.07 -12.30
N HIS A 553 2.26 -35.23 -12.19
CA HIS A 553 2.98 -35.22 -10.90
C HIS A 553 3.54 -33.83 -10.58
N LEU A 554 3.95 -33.11 -11.59
CA LEU A 554 4.54 -31.77 -11.50
C LEU A 554 3.79 -30.81 -12.42
N LEU A 555 3.48 -29.61 -11.94
CA LEU A 555 2.90 -28.57 -12.76
C LEU A 555 3.82 -27.33 -12.76
N VAL A 556 4.43 -27.07 -13.93
CA VAL A 556 5.20 -25.85 -14.18
C VAL A 556 4.24 -24.74 -14.58
N SER A 557 4.31 -23.61 -13.94
CA SER A 557 3.42 -22.49 -14.22
C SER A 557 4.08 -21.12 -14.08
N THR A 558 3.48 -20.13 -14.73
CA THR A 558 3.68 -18.71 -14.40
C THR A 558 2.81 -18.33 -13.22
N THR A 559 2.72 -17.04 -12.87
CA THR A 559 1.86 -16.50 -11.80
C THR A 559 0.36 -16.77 -11.97
N VAL A 560 -0.07 -17.30 -13.12
CA VAL A 560 -1.49 -17.68 -13.37
C VAL A 560 -2.05 -18.65 -12.35
N ILE A 561 -1.21 -19.38 -11.62
CA ILE A 561 -1.60 -20.24 -10.49
C ILE A 561 -2.12 -19.43 -9.26
N GLU A 562 -1.93 -18.11 -9.24
CA GLU A 562 -2.61 -17.26 -8.22
C GLU A 562 -4.14 -17.46 -8.25
N VAL A 563 -4.68 -17.99 -9.33
CA VAL A 563 -6.10 -18.29 -9.51
C VAL A 563 -6.41 -19.73 -9.07
N GLY A 564 -6.63 -19.88 -7.88
CA GLY A 564 -7.33 -20.67 -6.89
C GLY A 564 -7.81 -22.11 -7.15
N VAL A 565 -7.17 -23.00 -7.90
CA VAL A 565 -7.60 -24.41 -7.89
C VAL A 565 -7.04 -25.14 -6.68
N ASP A 566 -7.92 -25.81 -5.92
CA ASP A 566 -7.55 -26.61 -4.75
C ASP A 566 -7.10 -28.01 -5.17
N VAL A 567 -5.83 -28.34 -4.93
CA VAL A 567 -5.28 -29.69 -5.12
C VAL A 567 -4.66 -30.16 -3.81
N PRO A 568 -5.41 -30.89 -2.97
CA PRO A 568 -4.97 -31.28 -1.63
C PRO A 568 -3.68 -32.11 -1.61
N ASN A 569 -3.39 -32.87 -2.67
CA ASN A 569 -2.17 -33.68 -2.81
C ASN A 569 -0.93 -32.85 -3.23
N ALA A 570 -1.11 -31.65 -3.75
CA ALA A 570 -0.01 -30.73 -4.06
C ALA A 570 0.55 -30.15 -2.76
N SER A 571 1.58 -30.77 -2.22
CA SER A 571 2.17 -30.41 -0.93
C SER A 571 3.50 -29.71 -1.04
N VAL A 572 4.01 -29.49 -2.24
CA VAL A 572 5.28 -28.82 -2.48
C VAL A 572 5.11 -27.72 -3.53
N ILE A 573 5.69 -26.56 -3.27
CA ILE A 573 5.84 -25.48 -4.26
C ILE A 573 7.29 -25.04 -4.29
N VAL A 574 7.85 -24.99 -5.49
CA VAL A 574 9.17 -24.42 -5.78
C VAL A 574 8.95 -23.13 -6.55
N ILE A 575 9.58 -22.04 -6.11
CA ILE A 575 9.52 -20.74 -6.77
C ILE A 575 10.92 -20.37 -7.24
N GLU A 576 11.10 -20.37 -8.56
CA GLU A 576 12.35 -19.99 -9.21
C GLU A 576 12.51 -18.46 -9.22
N ASP A 577 13.75 -17.97 -9.07
CA ASP A 577 14.11 -16.56 -8.98
C ASP A 577 13.18 -15.78 -8.02
N ALA A 578 12.97 -16.33 -6.84
CA ALA A 578 12.00 -15.83 -5.86
C ALA A 578 12.28 -14.39 -5.42
N ASP A 579 13.51 -13.89 -5.57
CA ASP A 579 13.91 -12.51 -5.29
C ASP A 579 13.25 -11.47 -6.22
N ARG A 580 12.68 -11.92 -7.35
CA ARG A 580 11.95 -11.05 -8.30
C ARG A 580 10.47 -10.86 -7.95
N PHE A 581 9.94 -11.64 -7.02
CA PHE A 581 8.55 -11.55 -6.61
C PHE A 581 8.36 -10.58 -5.43
N GLY A 582 7.21 -9.92 -5.39
CA GLY A 582 6.78 -9.19 -4.20
C GLY A 582 6.38 -10.15 -3.06
N MET A 583 6.49 -9.69 -1.81
CA MET A 583 6.18 -10.52 -0.64
C MET A 583 4.73 -11.01 -0.64
N ALA A 584 3.79 -10.15 -1.00
CA ALA A 584 2.37 -10.51 -1.12
C ALA A 584 2.16 -11.64 -2.15
N GLN A 585 2.86 -11.59 -3.31
CA GLN A 585 2.79 -12.64 -4.33
C GLN A 585 3.38 -13.96 -3.82
N LEU A 586 4.57 -13.92 -3.20
CA LEU A 586 5.19 -15.10 -2.60
C LEU A 586 4.27 -15.73 -1.55
N HIS A 587 3.61 -14.92 -0.74
CA HIS A 587 2.66 -15.40 0.28
C HIS A 587 1.43 -16.06 -0.36
N GLN A 588 0.85 -15.48 -1.40
CA GLN A 588 -0.27 -16.07 -2.14
C GLN A 588 0.13 -17.39 -2.82
N LEU A 589 1.30 -17.44 -3.46
CA LEU A 589 1.84 -18.64 -4.06
C LEU A 589 2.10 -19.73 -3.00
N ARG A 590 2.70 -19.38 -1.86
CA ARG A 590 2.87 -20.29 -0.75
C ARG A 590 1.53 -20.89 -0.27
N GLY A 591 0.48 -20.08 -0.26
CA GLY A 591 -0.88 -20.52 0.12
C GLY A 591 -1.53 -21.52 -0.85
N ARG A 592 -0.91 -21.81 -2.01
CA ARG A 592 -1.39 -22.84 -2.96
C ARG A 592 -1.12 -24.27 -2.46
N VAL A 593 -0.23 -24.45 -1.53
CA VAL A 593 0.02 -25.72 -0.84
C VAL A 593 -0.45 -25.65 0.60
N GLY A 594 -0.41 -26.79 1.33
CA GLY A 594 -0.83 -26.83 2.73
C GLY A 594 -2.34 -26.96 2.93
N ARG A 595 -3.06 -27.49 1.94
CA ARG A 595 -4.51 -27.76 2.00
C ARG A 595 -4.85 -29.20 2.39
N GLY A 596 -3.85 -30.08 2.40
CA GLY A 596 -3.96 -31.48 2.85
C GLY A 596 -3.49 -31.67 4.29
N GLN A 597 -3.58 -32.91 4.77
CA GLN A 597 -3.11 -33.32 6.13
C GLN A 597 -1.60 -33.55 6.21
N THR A 598 -0.91 -33.65 5.06
CA THR A 598 0.53 -33.88 4.97
C THR A 598 1.31 -32.56 5.16
N GLN A 599 2.55 -32.67 5.70
CA GLN A 599 3.45 -31.55 5.82
C GLN A 599 3.75 -30.98 4.44
N SER A 600 3.55 -29.65 4.25
CA SER A 600 3.81 -28.97 3.01
C SER A 600 5.06 -28.12 3.07
N TYR A 601 5.69 -27.91 1.90
CA TYR A 601 6.96 -27.23 1.75
C TYR A 601 6.85 -26.12 0.68
N CYS A 602 7.44 -24.96 0.97
CA CYS A 602 7.67 -23.86 0.02
C CYS A 602 9.17 -23.66 -0.12
N LEU A 603 9.71 -23.89 -1.30
CA LEU A 603 11.13 -23.81 -1.60
C LEU A 603 11.36 -22.59 -2.50
N LEU A 604 11.98 -21.55 -1.92
CA LEU A 604 12.31 -20.30 -2.62
C LEU A 604 13.74 -20.43 -3.14
N ILE A 605 13.93 -20.34 -4.46
CA ILE A 605 15.25 -20.31 -5.07
C ILE A 605 15.50 -18.88 -5.56
N GLY A 606 16.59 -18.24 -5.10
CA GLY A 606 16.90 -16.86 -5.50
C GLY A 606 18.23 -16.36 -4.97
N ASP A 607 18.86 -15.50 -5.77
CA ASP A 607 20.12 -14.83 -5.49
C ASP A 607 19.92 -13.30 -5.47
N PRO A 608 19.38 -12.75 -4.38
CA PRO A 608 19.05 -11.33 -4.29
C PRO A 608 20.30 -10.47 -4.44
N LYS A 609 20.20 -9.42 -5.26
CA LYS A 609 21.30 -8.46 -5.51
C LYS A 609 21.28 -7.28 -4.55
N THR A 610 20.20 -7.12 -3.78
CA THR A 610 20.00 -6.02 -2.82
C THR A 610 19.70 -6.58 -1.44
N ASP A 611 20.00 -5.80 -0.40
CA ASP A 611 19.70 -6.15 0.99
C ASP A 611 18.17 -6.29 1.19
N ASP A 612 17.38 -5.46 0.55
CA ASP A 612 15.90 -5.55 0.59
C ASP A 612 15.39 -6.86 0.00
N GLY A 613 16.00 -7.32 -1.11
CA GLY A 613 15.70 -8.62 -1.71
C GLY A 613 16.00 -9.78 -0.76
N ALA A 614 17.14 -9.72 -0.08
CA ALA A 614 17.55 -10.71 0.92
C ALA A 614 16.59 -10.70 2.12
N SER A 615 16.26 -9.52 2.64
CA SER A 615 15.32 -9.32 3.75
C SER A 615 13.94 -9.90 3.43
N ARG A 616 13.41 -9.67 2.23
CA ARG A 616 12.13 -10.25 1.77
C ARG A 616 12.12 -11.77 1.83
N LEU A 617 13.12 -12.43 1.25
CA LEU A 617 13.20 -13.89 1.23
C LEU A 617 13.41 -14.47 2.64
N GLN A 618 14.17 -13.78 3.48
CA GLN A 618 14.39 -14.17 4.87
C GLN A 618 13.09 -14.08 5.69
N THR A 619 12.35 -12.99 5.57
CA THR A 619 11.03 -12.82 6.22
C THR A 619 10.07 -13.93 5.79
N MET A 620 10.00 -14.24 4.50
CA MET A 620 9.16 -15.33 3.99
C MET A 620 9.53 -16.70 4.56
N ALA A 621 10.82 -16.92 4.86
CA ALA A 621 11.29 -18.17 5.46
C ALA A 621 11.03 -18.23 6.98
N GLN A 622 11.00 -17.08 7.66
CA GLN A 622 10.87 -17.01 9.13
C GLN A 622 9.43 -17.00 9.63
N THR A 623 8.49 -16.45 8.86
CA THR A 623 7.09 -16.35 9.29
C THR A 623 6.11 -16.92 8.28
N THR A 624 5.03 -17.51 8.81
CA THR A 624 3.86 -17.93 8.03
C THR A 624 2.69 -16.97 8.17
N ASP A 625 2.76 -16.00 9.09
CA ASP A 625 1.72 -15.00 9.33
C ASP A 625 1.69 -14.00 8.19
N GLY A 626 0.58 -14.00 7.44
CA GLY A 626 0.37 -13.11 6.30
C GLY A 626 0.26 -11.64 6.69
N PHE A 627 -0.22 -11.31 7.89
CA PHE A 627 -0.29 -9.92 8.37
C PHE A 627 1.10 -9.36 8.65
N LEU A 628 1.96 -10.14 9.31
CA LEU A 628 3.36 -9.74 9.51
C LEU A 628 4.10 -9.59 8.19
N ILE A 629 3.86 -10.48 7.22
CA ILE A 629 4.45 -10.38 5.89
C ILE A 629 4.01 -9.10 5.19
N ALA A 630 2.74 -8.73 5.29
CA ALA A 630 2.21 -7.51 4.70
C ALA A 630 2.78 -6.25 5.38
N GLU A 631 2.99 -6.27 6.69
CA GLU A 631 3.63 -5.18 7.44
C GLU A 631 5.10 -5.01 7.02
N GLU A 632 5.86 -6.11 6.87
CA GLU A 632 7.25 -6.05 6.40
C GLU A 632 7.34 -5.61 4.93
N ASP A 633 6.41 -6.06 4.05
CA ASP A 633 6.36 -5.58 2.66
C ASP A 633 6.13 -4.06 2.61
N LEU A 634 5.27 -3.53 3.48
CA LEU A 634 5.02 -2.09 3.60
C LEU A 634 6.26 -1.32 4.08
N LYS A 635 7.02 -1.86 5.04
CA LYS A 635 8.28 -1.25 5.50
C LYS A 635 9.31 -1.15 4.38
N LEU A 636 9.46 -2.21 3.59
CA LEU A 636 10.46 -2.28 2.51
C LEU A 636 10.09 -1.41 1.30
N ARG A 637 8.82 -1.30 0.94
CA ARG A 637 8.37 -0.47 -0.20
C ARG A 637 8.31 1.01 0.14
N GLY A 638 8.18 1.34 1.41
CA GLY A 638 7.90 2.69 1.87
C GLY A 638 6.45 3.15 1.62
N PRO A 639 6.03 4.25 2.25
CA PRO A 639 4.64 4.72 2.23
C PRO A 639 4.17 5.29 0.88
N GLY A 640 5.10 5.65 -0.02
CA GLY A 640 4.81 6.40 -1.25
C GLY A 640 3.93 5.68 -2.26
N ASP A 641 4.05 4.35 -2.38
CA ASP A 641 3.33 3.58 -3.41
C ASP A 641 1.90 3.20 -2.98
N PHE A 642 1.61 3.18 -1.69
CA PHE A 642 0.32 2.71 -1.17
C PHE A 642 -0.81 3.73 -1.20
N TYR A 643 -0.48 5.02 -1.11
CA TYR A 643 -1.51 6.07 -1.10
C TYR A 643 -2.11 6.35 -2.48
N GLY A 644 -1.60 5.69 -3.54
CA GLY A 644 -2.06 6.00 -4.89
C GLY A 644 -1.99 7.53 -5.13
N THR A 645 -0.88 8.17 -4.73
CA THR A 645 -0.73 9.63 -4.69
C THR A 645 -1.09 10.31 -6.00
N ARG A 646 -1.08 9.55 -7.11
CA ARG A 646 -1.58 10.00 -8.41
C ARG A 646 -3.10 9.94 -8.57
N GLN A 647 -3.82 9.15 -7.74
CA GLN A 647 -5.28 8.99 -7.83
C GLN A 647 -6.05 9.70 -6.71
N SER A 648 -5.43 9.95 -5.55
CA SER A 648 -6.10 10.49 -4.36
C SER A 648 -5.92 12.00 -4.14
N GLY A 649 -5.06 12.69 -4.91
CA GLY A 649 -4.80 14.12 -4.73
C GLY A 649 -4.09 14.47 -3.40
N MET A 650 -3.60 13.49 -2.66
CA MET A 650 -2.83 13.69 -1.43
C MET A 650 -1.42 14.14 -1.77
N GLN A 651 -0.96 15.22 -1.15
CA GLN A 651 0.46 15.54 -1.12
C GLN A 651 1.16 14.52 -0.22
N ALA A 652 2.07 13.74 -0.80
CA ALA A 652 2.88 12.82 -0.01
C ALA A 652 3.82 13.65 0.88
N LEU A 653 3.50 13.80 2.15
CA LEU A 653 4.41 14.37 3.13
C LEU A 653 5.62 13.45 3.28
N PRO A 654 6.86 13.94 3.08
CA PRO A 654 8.06 13.10 3.03
C PRO A 654 8.39 12.42 4.36
N PHE A 655 7.72 12.79 5.44
CA PHE A 655 7.96 12.30 6.79
C PHE A 655 6.82 11.44 7.37
N ILE A 656 5.76 11.15 6.60
CA ILE A 656 4.73 10.20 7.04
C ILE A 656 5.28 8.78 6.95
N ASP A 657 5.21 8.08 8.06
CA ASP A 657 5.44 6.64 8.13
C ASP A 657 4.17 5.97 8.66
N VAL A 658 3.48 5.24 7.77
CA VAL A 658 2.16 4.66 8.08
C VAL A 658 2.20 3.69 9.24
N LEU A 659 3.31 2.99 9.44
CA LEU A 659 3.45 2.02 10.53
C LEU A 659 3.80 2.71 11.86
N ARG A 660 4.72 3.67 11.82
CA ARG A 660 5.10 4.47 12.99
C ARG A 660 3.93 5.35 13.46
N ASP A 661 3.21 5.94 12.52
CA ASP A 661 2.20 6.97 12.78
C ASP A 661 0.79 6.38 12.99
N VAL A 662 0.66 5.05 13.17
CA VAL A 662 -0.60 4.35 13.52
C VAL A 662 -1.35 4.97 14.70
N PRO A 663 -0.70 5.33 15.82
CA PRO A 663 -1.39 5.96 16.93
C PRO A 663 -2.07 7.27 16.50
N VAL A 664 -1.37 8.09 15.72
CA VAL A 664 -1.90 9.36 15.19
C VAL A 664 -3.08 9.13 14.25
N LEU A 665 -3.01 8.10 13.40
CA LEU A 665 -4.12 7.71 12.53
C LEU A 665 -5.38 7.32 13.33
N LYS A 666 -5.22 6.53 14.39
CA LYS A 666 -6.35 6.14 15.26
C LYS A 666 -6.97 7.34 15.96
N GLU A 667 -6.14 8.26 16.45
CA GLU A 667 -6.59 9.52 17.05
C GLU A 667 -7.35 10.37 16.04
N ALA A 668 -6.80 10.57 14.85
CA ALA A 668 -7.43 11.32 13.77
C ALA A 668 -8.79 10.72 13.35
N ARG A 669 -8.86 9.38 13.27
CA ARG A 669 -10.12 8.67 12.99
C ARG A 669 -11.16 8.91 14.08
N ALA A 670 -10.81 8.74 15.33
CA ALA A 670 -11.73 8.95 16.46
C ALA A 670 -12.30 10.37 16.45
N GLU A 671 -11.44 11.39 16.24
CA GLU A 671 -11.86 12.78 16.16
C GLU A 671 -12.74 13.08 14.95
N ALA A 672 -12.41 12.53 13.78
CA ALA A 672 -13.19 12.73 12.56
C ALA A 672 -14.62 12.20 12.70
N PHE A 673 -14.77 10.99 13.26
CA PHE A 673 -16.10 10.41 13.49
C PHE A 673 -16.87 11.21 14.55
N ALA A 674 -16.26 11.54 15.69
CA ALA A 674 -16.89 12.33 16.74
C ALA A 674 -17.29 13.74 16.26
N LEU A 675 -16.49 14.36 15.38
CA LEU A 675 -16.82 15.66 14.79
C LEU A 675 -18.06 15.57 13.90
N LEU A 676 -18.14 14.58 13.01
CA LEU A 676 -19.28 14.40 12.11
C LEU A 676 -20.55 13.90 12.82
N GLU A 677 -20.45 13.30 13.99
CA GLU A 677 -21.61 13.02 14.85
C GLU A 677 -22.23 14.33 15.36
N ARG A 678 -21.41 15.30 15.76
CA ARG A 678 -21.83 16.61 16.30
C ARG A 678 -22.25 17.58 15.19
N ASP A 679 -21.49 17.68 14.12
CA ASP A 679 -21.73 18.56 12.98
C ASP A 679 -21.62 17.80 11.64
N PRO A 680 -22.68 17.12 11.24
CA PRO A 680 -22.71 16.24 10.07
C PRO A 680 -22.36 16.89 8.72
N LYS A 681 -22.54 18.19 8.62
CA LYS A 681 -22.35 18.96 7.37
C LYS A 681 -21.18 19.94 7.48
N LEU A 682 -20.47 19.96 8.61
CA LEU A 682 -19.49 20.99 8.94
C LEU A 682 -20.09 22.38 8.69
N ALA A 683 -21.26 22.62 9.29
CA ALA A 683 -22.04 23.83 9.08
C ALA A 683 -21.73 24.91 10.15
N LEU A 684 -21.13 24.54 11.27
CA LEU A 684 -20.74 25.49 12.31
C LEU A 684 -19.66 26.43 11.79
N PRO A 685 -19.70 27.72 12.13
CA PRO A 685 -18.70 28.70 11.70
C PRO A 685 -17.25 28.30 12.00
N GLU A 686 -17.01 27.70 13.16
CA GLU A 686 -15.68 27.18 13.56
C GLU A 686 -15.14 26.04 12.70
N HIS A 687 -15.98 25.41 11.88
CA HIS A 687 -15.59 24.33 10.96
C HIS A 687 -15.48 24.80 9.50
N ALA A 688 -15.69 26.08 9.21
CA ALA A 688 -15.70 26.62 7.84
C ALA A 688 -14.35 26.45 7.14
N ALA A 689 -13.25 26.80 7.81
CA ALA A 689 -11.89 26.65 7.30
C ALA A 689 -11.55 25.16 7.04
N LEU A 690 -11.90 24.28 7.98
CA LEU A 690 -11.73 22.82 7.84
C LEU A 690 -12.48 22.31 6.61
N LYS A 691 -13.74 22.70 6.44
CA LYS A 691 -14.59 22.31 5.30
C LYS A 691 -13.99 22.76 3.97
N ALA A 692 -13.52 24.00 3.91
CA ALA A 692 -12.87 24.56 2.73
C ALA A 692 -11.59 23.80 2.38
N SER A 693 -10.73 23.55 3.37
CA SER A 693 -9.47 22.78 3.23
C SER A 693 -9.73 21.37 2.71
N VAL A 694 -10.67 20.61 3.31
CA VAL A 694 -10.99 19.25 2.89
C VAL A 694 -11.56 19.24 1.47
N ARG A 695 -12.44 20.17 1.12
CA ARG A 695 -12.97 20.29 -0.26
C ARG A 695 -11.90 20.63 -1.29
N ALA A 696 -10.96 21.51 -0.96
CA ALA A 696 -9.88 21.89 -1.87
C ALA A 696 -8.92 20.72 -2.12
N ARG A 697 -8.57 19.97 -1.08
CA ARG A 697 -7.64 18.83 -1.14
C ARG A 697 -8.20 17.61 -1.86
N PHE A 698 -9.48 17.32 -1.67
CA PHE A 698 -10.13 16.12 -2.19
C PHE A 698 -11.12 16.43 -3.32
N LYS A 699 -10.79 17.38 -4.20
CA LYS A 699 -11.57 17.70 -5.40
C LYS A 699 -11.84 16.44 -6.22
N GLY A 700 -13.13 16.10 -6.42
CA GLY A 700 -13.56 14.89 -7.14
C GLY A 700 -13.93 13.69 -6.26
N MET A 701 -13.70 13.73 -4.96
CA MET A 701 -14.17 12.72 -4.03
C MET A 701 -15.50 13.18 -3.40
N THR A 702 -16.62 12.79 -3.97
CA THR A 702 -17.97 13.13 -3.52
C THR A 702 -18.31 12.50 -2.16
N GLY A 703 -18.54 13.30 -1.14
CA GLY A 703 -18.97 12.86 0.20
C GLY A 703 -19.38 14.02 1.13
N LEU A 704 -18.81 15.22 0.92
CA LEU A 704 -19.12 16.43 1.68
C LEU A 704 -19.86 17.50 0.82
N ALA A 705 -20.30 17.14 -0.37
CA ALA A 705 -20.74 18.08 -1.39
C ALA A 705 -22.25 18.34 -1.42
N SER A 706 -23.05 17.91 -0.45
CA SER A 706 -24.50 18.25 -0.42
C SER A 706 -24.97 18.64 0.97
#